data_1511443a6fc35dddcfe45bbd06b64ccf
#
_entry.id   1511443a6fc35dddcfe45bbd06b64ccf
#
_cell.length_a   1.000
_cell.length_b   1.000
_cell.length_c   1.000
_cell.angle_alpha   90.00
_cell.angle_beta   90.00
_cell.angle_gamma   90.00
#
_symmetry.space_group_name_H-M   'P 1'
#
loop_
_entity.id
_entity.type
_entity.pdbx_description
1 polymer ?
#
loop_
_entity_poly.entity_id
_entity_poly.type
_entity_poly.pdbx_seq_one_letter_code
_entity_poly.pdbx_strand_id
1 'polypeptide(L)'
;MNARQGTADSRGRSAGRDARFVLNEQGAVAEWSAQAQELLGYPAEEVLGRHVTALLSAGERSASAGFKEETPSERLAARHRDGHLLDVRAQVRLLVEDSTARWAVVLKAANGTDEQELDSALLRALLTQSPFGVQVLDPELRVRRLNLAGPGARGTVGEEAIGRLARDVAPGVIDRTAEQTIRSVLESGVPVIDFEHVGRPPSDPDHDHVYSVTILPLKDQEGTGLGVCVASQDVSERHRAQMRLDLLVEAGTRIGTTLDVMTTARELAVVSVPALADFVAVDVLDDVFHGEASPPGPVSAEALVRRAAFRAAEGLDVQPAYAPGEVVPTYPPFVTACLADLQPRLLRDLKADRAWSTLEPHRAELVSRAGTHSMMVVPLTARGVMLGMASFYRTRAIGPFEEDDLALATELAARAAVCIDNARQYTREHSAALILQRSLLPQRVPAQNAVEVAWRHELSANVGDWFDVIPISGARVALVVGHLVGQSMQAAAEMGRLRSAISTLAAQDLAPEELLAHLNDLVTDQAEAHPPDDPSATTLAGATCVYAVYDPISRRCTFARAGGLAPVIIKPEGAVELPDVPAGPPLGSGRPPYETVEVELPVGSAIVLSTSSLVQGGDPQTLPADLPQVLTNPHRPMEDACDAVIRAHQDSGADSITLLLARTKSLGEDQVAAWTLPNDPAVVTTARTLACRQLANWSSEELEPTTELIVSELVTNAIRYASGPIHLRLVRDLTLICEVTDSSSTAPHLRHAYETDEGGRGLFLIAQLTRRWGTRYAARGKTIWAEQALPLADHDEVEPA
;
A
#
# COMPACT_ATOMS: atom_id res chain seq x y z
N MET A 1 84.87 -43.18 57.21
CA MET A 1 83.99 -42.51 58.23
C MET A 1 82.69 -42.14 57.55
N ASN A 2 81.59 -42.63 57.99
CA ASN A 2 80.24 -42.29 57.84
C ASN A 2 79.72 -42.21 56.38
N ALA A 3 78.94 -43.16 55.95
CA ALA A 3 77.55 -43.48 56.15
C ALA A 3 76.60 -42.32 55.87
N ARG A 4 75.80 -42.43 54.73
CA ARG A 4 74.38 -42.11 54.77
C ARG A 4 73.71 -42.70 53.57
N GLN A 5 72.91 -43.62 53.85
CA GLN A 5 71.77 -44.05 53.08
C GLN A 5 70.99 -42.87 52.46
N GLY A 6 70.57 -42.87 51.22
CA GLY A 6 69.72 -41.96 50.54
C GLY A 6 68.69 -42.74 49.79
N THR A 7 67.52 -42.67 50.19
CA THR A 7 66.22 -43.24 49.80
C THR A 7 66.03 -43.32 48.31
N ALA A 8 65.51 -44.45 47.86
CA ALA A 8 64.98 -44.73 46.50
C ALA A 8 63.92 -43.76 46.09
N ASP A 9 64.12 -43.10 45.02
CA ASP A 9 63.16 -42.27 44.33
C ASP A 9 62.26 -43.16 43.41
N SER A 10 61.06 -43.47 43.92
CA SER A 10 60.02 -44.18 43.25
C SER A 10 59.27 -43.27 42.23
N ARG A 11 59.95 -42.94 41.16
CA ARG A 11 59.30 -42.44 39.96
C ARG A 11 59.00 -43.59 39.04
N GLY A 12 57.72 -44.17 39.19
CA GLY A 12 57.21 -45.18 38.30
C GLY A 12 57.22 -44.74 36.85
N ARG A 13 58.20 -45.27 36.11
CA ARG A 13 58.04 -45.43 34.69
C ARG A 13 57.00 -46.49 34.47
N SER A 14 55.87 -46.15 33.92
CA SER A 14 54.94 -47.04 33.26
C SER A 14 55.62 -47.57 31.98
N ALA A 15 56.56 -48.50 32.18
CA ALA A 15 57.08 -49.33 31.11
C ALA A 15 55.96 -50.29 30.73
N GLY A 16 55.54 -50.28 29.45
CA GLY A 16 54.46 -51.06 28.91
C GLY A 16 54.54 -52.53 29.39
N ARG A 17 53.46 -53.08 29.91
CA ARG A 17 53.29 -54.47 30.27
C ARG A 17 53.08 -55.30 28.99
N ASP A 18 54.15 -55.42 28.14
CA ASP A 18 54.14 -56.28 26.93
C ASP A 18 54.40 -57.70 27.35
N ALA A 19 53.41 -58.59 27.15
CA ALA A 19 53.59 -60.00 27.38
C ALA A 19 54.47 -60.61 26.25
N ARG A 20 55.61 -61.10 26.57
CA ARG A 20 56.59 -61.64 25.59
C ARG A 20 56.83 -63.10 25.78
N PHE A 21 56.98 -63.85 24.66
CA PHE A 21 57.42 -65.20 24.64
C PHE A 21 58.16 -65.49 23.34
N VAL A 22 59.04 -66.58 23.32
CA VAL A 22 59.82 -66.90 22.18
C VAL A 22 59.41 -68.31 21.72
N LEU A 23 59.29 -68.50 20.43
CA LEU A 23 59.02 -69.81 19.76
C LEU A 23 60.28 -70.32 19.14
N ASN A 24 60.48 -71.67 19.13
CA ASN A 24 61.49 -72.32 18.38
C ASN A 24 61.09 -72.57 16.89
N GLU A 25 61.97 -73.16 16.05
CA GLU A 25 61.71 -73.41 14.62
C GLU A 25 60.45 -74.23 14.36
N GLN A 26 60.02 -75.04 15.30
CA GLN A 26 58.85 -75.91 15.24
C GLN A 26 57.57 -75.24 15.77
N GLY A 27 57.60 -73.88 16.14
CA GLY A 27 56.43 -73.13 16.68
C GLY A 27 56.09 -73.53 18.09
N ALA A 28 56.99 -74.22 18.85
CA ALA A 28 56.78 -74.46 20.26
C ALA A 28 57.40 -73.34 21.13
N VAL A 29 56.74 -73.04 22.25
CA VAL A 29 57.18 -71.97 23.19
C VAL A 29 58.51 -72.42 23.82
N ALA A 30 59.59 -71.62 23.59
CA ALA A 30 60.95 -71.84 24.10
C ALA A 30 61.19 -71.01 25.34
N GLU A 31 60.60 -69.76 25.41
CA GLU A 31 60.71 -68.87 26.53
C GLU A 31 59.35 -68.23 26.87
N TRP A 32 59.08 -67.98 28.15
CA TRP A 32 57.83 -67.49 28.63
C TRP A 32 58.08 -66.35 29.66
N SER A 33 57.56 -65.13 29.43
CA SER A 33 57.77 -64.05 30.34
C SER A 33 56.70 -64.01 31.47
N ALA A 34 57.07 -63.43 32.60
CA ALA A 34 56.14 -63.22 33.70
C ALA A 34 54.89 -62.42 33.29
N GLN A 35 55.04 -61.47 32.36
CA GLN A 35 53.95 -60.67 31.82
C GLN A 35 53.00 -61.49 30.92
N ALA A 36 53.56 -62.53 30.19
CA ALA A 36 52.77 -63.49 29.42
C ALA A 36 52.01 -64.45 30.35
N GLN A 37 52.60 -64.83 31.49
CA GLN A 37 51.90 -65.55 32.53
C GLN A 37 50.78 -64.73 33.18
N GLU A 38 51.01 -63.44 33.47
CA GLU A 38 50.02 -62.53 34.04
C GLU A 38 48.84 -62.31 33.05
N LEU A 39 49.12 -62.16 31.73
CA LEU A 39 48.12 -61.91 30.72
C LEU A 39 47.27 -63.15 30.35
N LEU A 40 47.91 -64.35 30.24
CA LEU A 40 47.26 -65.56 29.75
C LEU A 40 46.97 -66.60 30.84
N GLY A 41 47.45 -66.37 32.07
CA GLY A 41 47.14 -67.18 33.25
C GLY A 41 47.92 -68.49 33.29
N TYR A 42 48.77 -68.78 32.30
CA TYR A 42 49.57 -70.07 32.27
C TYR A 42 50.94 -69.93 32.91
N PRO A 43 51.31 -70.73 33.91
CA PRO A 43 52.67 -70.73 34.41
C PRO A 43 53.63 -71.31 33.34
N ALA A 44 54.89 -70.89 33.38
CA ALA A 44 55.90 -71.27 32.37
C ALA A 44 56.02 -72.79 32.23
N GLU A 45 55.96 -73.57 33.29
CA GLU A 45 56.08 -75.00 33.34
C GLU A 45 54.97 -75.71 32.52
N GLU A 46 53.79 -75.09 32.34
CA GLU A 46 52.68 -75.63 31.60
C GLU A 46 52.77 -75.32 30.10
N VAL A 47 53.53 -74.35 29.70
CA VAL A 47 53.52 -73.77 28.35
C VAL A 47 54.81 -74.04 27.58
N LEU A 48 55.94 -74.15 28.29
CA LEU A 48 57.25 -74.51 27.64
C LEU A 48 57.12 -75.79 26.92
N GLY A 49 57.58 -75.87 25.61
CA GLY A 49 57.48 -76.97 24.74
C GLY A 49 56.14 -77.22 24.08
N ARG A 50 55.06 -76.48 24.47
CA ARG A 50 53.77 -76.53 23.74
C ARG A 50 53.78 -75.72 22.48
N HIS A 51 53.03 -76.17 21.48
CA HIS A 51 52.91 -75.45 20.21
C HIS A 51 52.00 -74.22 20.40
N VAL A 52 52.33 -73.01 19.83
CA VAL A 52 51.65 -71.74 20.02
C VAL A 52 50.19 -71.78 19.63
N THR A 53 49.74 -72.67 18.73
CA THR A 53 48.35 -72.89 18.38
C THR A 53 47.45 -73.32 19.52
N ALA A 54 48.06 -73.85 20.63
CA ALA A 54 47.30 -74.14 21.85
C ALA A 54 46.91 -72.91 22.64
N LEU A 55 47.65 -71.80 22.47
CA LEU A 55 47.48 -70.52 23.21
C LEU A 55 46.80 -69.49 22.37
N LEU A 56 47.04 -69.48 21.06
CA LEU A 56 46.51 -68.46 20.15
C LEU A 56 45.56 -69.17 19.16
N SER A 57 44.34 -68.72 19.10
CA SER A 57 43.34 -69.08 18.07
C SER A 57 43.60 -68.23 16.84
N ALA A 58 44.37 -68.73 15.87
CA ALA A 58 44.58 -68.08 14.60
C ALA A 58 43.31 -68.22 13.76
N GLY A 59 42.83 -67.20 13.11
CA GLY A 59 41.82 -67.29 12.04
C GLY A 59 42.30 -68.15 10.94
N GLU A 60 41.37 -68.70 10.14
CA GLU A 60 41.56 -69.84 9.13
C GLU A 60 42.73 -69.73 8.15
N ARG A 61 43.49 -68.66 8.12
CA ARG A 61 44.61 -68.39 7.22
C ARG A 61 46.03 -68.64 7.86
N SER A 62 46.13 -68.59 9.21
CA SER A 62 47.46 -68.72 9.88
C SER A 62 47.72 -70.06 10.58
N ALA A 63 46.74 -70.92 10.65
CA ALA A 63 46.86 -72.11 11.45
C ALA A 63 47.73 -73.28 10.76
N SER A 64 48.03 -73.19 9.46
CA SER A 64 48.75 -74.22 8.69
C SER A 64 50.17 -73.83 8.27
N ALA A 65 50.55 -72.54 8.41
CA ALA A 65 51.90 -72.12 8.05
C ALA A 65 52.48 -71.42 9.22
N GLY A 66 53.08 -72.11 10.20
CA GLY A 66 53.71 -71.45 11.40
C GLY A 66 54.35 -70.12 11.04
N PHE A 67 54.37 -69.20 12.02
CA PHE A 67 54.90 -67.87 11.87
C PHE A 67 56.23 -67.85 11.04
N LYS A 68 56.10 -67.77 9.72
CA LYS A 68 57.27 -67.81 8.77
C LYS A 68 57.73 -66.52 8.25
N GLU A 69 56.95 -65.38 8.61
CA GLU A 69 57.25 -64.08 8.15
C GLU A 69 57.02 -63.06 9.30
N GLU A 70 57.81 -61.93 9.37
CA GLU A 70 57.62 -60.91 10.29
C GLU A 70 56.24 -60.18 10.03
N THR A 71 55.33 -60.22 11.00
CA THR A 71 54.08 -59.55 10.92
C THR A 71 54.12 -58.29 11.76
N PRO A 72 53.80 -57.10 11.17
CA PRO A 72 53.91 -55.83 11.90
C PRO A 72 52.94 -55.65 13.09
N SER A 73 51.77 -56.19 13.05
CA SER A 73 50.79 -56.33 14.18
C SER A 73 49.53 -56.99 13.66
N GLU A 74 49.06 -58.07 14.29
CA GLU A 74 47.84 -58.83 13.90
C GLU A 74 46.97 -59.00 15.13
N ARG A 75 45.64 -58.85 14.96
CA ARG A 75 44.64 -59.03 16.02
C ARG A 75 44.33 -60.56 16.08
N LEU A 76 44.50 -61.17 17.24
CA LEU A 76 44.32 -62.60 17.46
C LEU A 76 43.54 -62.84 18.77
N ALA A 77 42.78 -63.89 18.83
CA ALA A 77 42.20 -64.38 20.07
C ALA A 77 43.19 -65.26 20.83
N ALA A 78 43.62 -64.85 22.00
CA ALA A 78 44.48 -65.72 22.89
C ALA A 78 43.58 -66.44 23.90
N ARG A 79 43.86 -67.72 24.16
CA ARG A 79 43.09 -68.46 25.14
C ARG A 79 43.75 -68.32 26.53
N HIS A 80 43.00 -67.81 27.47
CA HIS A 80 43.36 -67.73 28.89
C HIS A 80 43.26 -69.18 29.49
N ARG A 81 43.98 -69.40 30.56
CA ARG A 81 43.99 -70.72 31.24
C ARG A 81 42.59 -71.12 31.72
N ASP A 82 41.75 -70.20 32.15
CA ASP A 82 40.37 -70.44 32.57
C ASP A 82 39.43 -70.77 31.44
N GLY A 83 39.91 -70.80 30.21
CA GLY A 83 39.12 -71.15 29.01
C GLY A 83 38.47 -70.01 28.26
N HIS A 84 38.42 -68.78 28.77
CA HIS A 84 37.91 -67.60 27.99
C HIS A 84 38.94 -67.12 26.98
N LEU A 85 38.48 -66.49 25.94
CA LEU A 85 39.26 -65.85 24.90
C LEU A 85 39.53 -64.40 25.18
N LEU A 86 40.80 -64.02 25.07
CA LEU A 86 41.24 -62.62 25.18
C LEU A 86 41.54 -62.08 23.77
N ASP A 87 41.03 -60.92 23.46
CA ASP A 87 41.41 -60.25 22.19
C ASP A 87 42.76 -59.53 22.42
N VAL A 88 43.75 -59.94 21.63
CA VAL A 88 45.13 -59.43 21.80
C VAL A 88 45.71 -59.04 20.44
N ARG A 89 46.55 -58.02 20.43
CA ARG A 89 47.41 -57.72 19.26
C ARG A 89 48.75 -58.42 19.46
N ALA A 90 49.08 -59.27 18.48
CA ALA A 90 50.36 -59.97 18.43
C ALA A 90 51.30 -59.31 17.43
N GLN A 91 52.50 -59.04 17.83
CA GLN A 91 53.58 -58.63 16.98
C GLN A 91 54.65 -59.71 17.00
N VAL A 92 55.06 -60.20 15.83
CA VAL A 92 56.01 -61.27 15.67
C VAL A 92 57.28 -60.77 15.01
N ARG A 93 58.43 -61.05 15.60
CA ARG A 93 59.75 -60.71 15.06
C ARG A 93 60.65 -61.91 15.00
N LEU A 94 61.38 -62.07 13.91
CA LEU A 94 62.36 -63.13 13.71
C LEU A 94 63.66 -62.79 14.54
N LEU A 95 64.11 -63.73 15.37
CA LEU A 95 65.38 -63.62 16.08
C LEU A 95 66.26 -64.67 15.48
N VAL A 96 67.46 -64.38 14.98
CA VAL A 96 68.41 -65.30 14.46
C VAL A 96 69.58 -65.35 15.44
N GLU A 97 69.78 -66.45 16.18
CA GLU A 97 70.90 -66.74 17.06
C GLU A 97 71.54 -68.10 16.69
N ASP A 98 72.88 -68.13 16.53
CA ASP A 98 73.68 -69.34 16.20
C ASP A 98 73.12 -70.20 15.10
N SER A 99 72.65 -69.64 13.98
CA SER A 99 72.06 -70.29 12.81
C SER A 99 70.70 -71.01 13.07
N THR A 100 70.06 -70.77 14.17
CA THR A 100 68.72 -71.25 14.50
C THR A 100 67.68 -70.06 14.47
N ALA A 101 66.56 -70.26 13.75
CA ALA A 101 65.54 -69.31 13.66
C ALA A 101 64.60 -69.44 14.88
N ARG A 102 64.42 -68.37 15.64
CA ARG A 102 63.48 -68.26 16.76
C ARG A 102 62.52 -67.11 16.45
N TRP A 103 61.29 -67.09 17.01
CA TRP A 103 60.30 -66.04 16.81
C TRP A 103 59.95 -65.43 18.15
N ALA A 104 60.24 -64.16 18.30
CA ALA A 104 59.76 -63.39 19.44
C ALA A 104 58.35 -62.91 19.17
N VAL A 105 57.42 -63.21 20.09
CA VAL A 105 56.00 -62.80 20.02
C VAL A 105 55.75 -61.85 21.18
N VAL A 106 55.17 -60.66 20.88
CA VAL A 106 54.77 -59.68 21.84
C VAL A 106 53.29 -59.58 21.77
N LEU A 107 52.56 -59.80 22.87
CA LEU A 107 51.09 -59.65 22.99
C LEU A 107 50.77 -58.41 23.76
N LYS A 108 49.78 -57.64 23.30
CA LYS A 108 49.16 -56.54 24.01
C LYS A 108 47.66 -56.78 24.08
N ALA A 109 47.05 -56.58 25.24
CA ALA A 109 45.58 -56.64 25.36
C ALA A 109 44.94 -55.55 24.46
N ALA A 110 43.97 -55.90 23.64
CA ALA A 110 43.33 -54.97 22.71
C ALA A 110 42.32 -54.00 23.37
N ASN A 111 41.87 -54.29 24.58
CA ASN A 111 40.87 -53.50 25.33
C ASN A 111 41.53 -52.38 26.12
N GLY A 112 41.58 -51.15 25.51
CA GLY A 112 42.02 -49.97 26.21
C GLY A 112 42.85 -48.95 25.39
N THR A 113 43.61 -49.42 24.37
CA THR A 113 44.45 -48.53 23.54
C THR A 113 43.71 -47.89 22.39
N ASP A 114 42.73 -48.58 21.82
CA ASP A 114 41.99 -48.10 20.65
C ASP A 114 41.05 -46.91 20.97
N GLU A 115 40.37 -46.90 22.13
CA GLU A 115 39.50 -45.83 22.56
C GLU A 115 40.30 -44.55 22.91
N GLN A 116 41.43 -44.67 23.61
CA GLN A 116 42.32 -43.56 23.91
C GLN A 116 43.03 -43.02 22.66
N GLU A 117 43.38 -43.86 21.68
CA GLU A 117 43.92 -43.44 20.39
C GLU A 117 42.84 -42.74 19.53
N LEU A 118 41.61 -43.24 19.54
CA LEU A 118 40.46 -42.62 18.87
C LEU A 118 40.13 -41.30 19.48
N ASP A 119 40.04 -41.22 20.81
CA ASP A 119 39.81 -39.96 21.56
C ASP A 119 40.90 -38.91 21.28
N SER A 120 42.15 -39.36 21.26
CA SER A 120 43.29 -38.51 20.97
C SER A 120 43.31 -38.07 19.51
N ALA A 121 42.88 -38.91 18.56
CA ALA A 121 42.72 -38.55 17.16
C ALA A 121 41.55 -37.55 16.96
N LEU A 122 40.43 -37.83 17.62
CA LEU A 122 39.25 -36.92 17.61
C LEU A 122 39.58 -35.56 18.14
N LEU A 123 40.21 -35.47 19.32
CA LEU A 123 40.64 -34.20 19.92
C LEU A 123 41.63 -33.47 19.03
N ARG A 124 42.59 -34.17 18.38
CA ARG A 124 43.47 -33.56 17.41
C ARG A 124 42.73 -33.01 16.22
N ALA A 125 41.79 -33.78 15.66
CA ALA A 125 40.98 -33.33 14.54
C ALA A 125 40.14 -32.11 14.89
N LEU A 126 39.45 -32.09 16.02
CA LEU A 126 38.69 -30.92 16.54
C LEU A 126 39.56 -29.68 16.75
N LEU A 127 40.81 -29.84 17.21
CA LEU A 127 41.70 -28.71 17.45
C LEU A 127 42.47 -28.25 16.20
N THR A 128 42.61 -29.09 15.16
CA THR A 128 43.43 -28.72 13.99
C THR A 128 42.66 -28.57 12.69
N GLN A 129 41.51 -29.18 12.57
CA GLN A 129 40.69 -29.23 11.34
C GLN A 129 39.29 -28.60 11.50
N SER A 130 38.90 -28.21 12.74
CA SER A 130 37.60 -27.57 12.97
C SER A 130 37.52 -26.23 12.28
N PRO A 131 36.42 -25.92 11.57
CA PRO A 131 36.18 -24.60 11.06
C PRO A 131 35.80 -23.62 12.18
N PHE A 132 35.46 -24.11 13.36
CA PHE A 132 35.13 -23.32 14.54
C PHE A 132 36.38 -22.91 15.30
N GLY A 133 36.39 -21.68 15.82
CA GLY A 133 37.39 -21.27 16.79
C GLY A 133 37.15 -21.97 18.11
N VAL A 134 38.08 -22.83 18.56
CA VAL A 134 37.96 -23.55 19.83
C VAL A 134 39.04 -23.08 20.77
N GLN A 135 38.64 -22.62 21.97
CA GLN A 135 39.52 -22.21 23.04
C GLN A 135 39.17 -22.98 24.34
N VAL A 136 40.17 -23.50 24.99
CA VAL A 136 40.02 -24.09 26.34
C VAL A 136 40.65 -23.11 27.33
N LEU A 137 39.83 -22.67 28.28
CA LEU A 137 40.24 -21.72 29.33
C LEU A 137 40.22 -22.40 30.70
N ASP A 138 41.20 -22.06 31.54
CA ASP A 138 41.19 -22.48 32.98
C ASP A 138 40.21 -21.60 33.80
N PRO A 139 40.00 -21.91 35.10
CA PRO A 139 39.12 -21.11 35.96
C PRO A 139 39.53 -19.64 36.09
N GLU A 140 40.80 -19.30 35.87
CA GLU A 140 41.33 -17.95 35.87
C GLU A 140 41.18 -17.26 34.46
N LEU A 141 40.51 -17.91 33.50
CA LEU A 141 40.30 -17.49 32.10
C LEU A 141 41.61 -17.38 31.31
N ARG A 142 42.63 -18.17 31.66
CA ARG A 142 43.85 -18.26 30.83
C ARG A 142 43.72 -19.34 29.80
N VAL A 143 44.21 -19.06 28.61
CA VAL A 143 44.19 -19.98 27.48
C VAL A 143 45.11 -21.19 27.78
N ARG A 144 44.49 -22.37 27.81
CA ARG A 144 45.18 -23.68 27.93
C ARG A 144 45.41 -24.35 26.58
N ARG A 145 44.40 -24.16 25.69
CA ARG A 145 44.50 -24.65 24.32
C ARG A 145 43.69 -23.73 23.41
N LEU A 146 44.10 -23.57 22.17
CA LEU A 146 43.33 -22.88 21.14
C LEU A 146 43.67 -23.49 19.78
N ASN A 147 42.76 -23.33 18.82
CA ASN A 147 43.03 -23.62 17.41
C ASN A 147 43.15 -22.30 16.61
N LEU A 148 43.71 -22.41 15.40
CA LEU A 148 43.95 -21.26 14.51
C LEU A 148 42.69 -20.70 13.84
N ALA A 149 41.53 -21.36 13.97
CA ALA A 149 40.25 -20.90 13.42
C ALA A 149 39.57 -19.84 14.31
N GLY A 150 40.01 -19.65 15.54
CA GLY A 150 39.42 -18.68 16.46
C GLY A 150 39.66 -17.22 16.03
N PRO A 151 38.72 -16.32 16.36
CA PRO A 151 38.74 -14.91 15.90
C PRO A 151 39.94 -14.11 16.41
N GLY A 152 40.64 -14.57 17.46
CA GLY A 152 41.87 -13.94 17.97
C GLY A 152 43.17 -14.63 17.55
N ALA A 153 43.09 -15.77 16.87
CA ALA A 153 44.27 -16.60 16.54
C ALA A 153 44.89 -16.29 15.17
N ARG A 154 44.20 -15.61 14.28
CA ARG A 154 44.78 -15.17 12.99
C ARG A 154 45.77 -14.03 13.24
N GLY A 155 47.04 -14.35 13.07
CA GLY A 155 48.15 -13.41 13.30
C GLY A 155 48.86 -13.54 14.64
N THR A 156 48.42 -14.45 15.53
CA THR A 156 49.14 -14.78 16.79
C THR A 156 49.72 -16.19 16.64
N VAL A 157 50.98 -16.36 16.96
CA VAL A 157 51.57 -17.73 17.02
C VAL A 157 50.89 -18.46 18.16
N GLY A 158 50.21 -19.59 17.85
CA GLY A 158 49.33 -20.29 18.80
C GLY A 158 50.01 -20.68 20.14
N GLU A 159 51.30 -20.87 20.16
CA GLU A 159 52.11 -21.16 21.37
C GLU A 159 52.29 -19.93 22.26
N GLU A 160 52.31 -18.69 21.72
CA GLU A 160 52.41 -17.45 22.49
C GLU A 160 51.14 -17.06 23.25
N ALA A 161 50.01 -17.60 22.88
CA ALA A 161 48.73 -17.34 23.50
C ALA A 161 48.51 -18.20 24.79
N ILE A 162 49.21 -19.33 24.89
CA ILE A 162 49.02 -20.28 26.02
C ILE A 162 49.49 -19.61 27.31
N GLY A 163 48.62 -19.65 28.35
CA GLY A 163 48.85 -19.06 29.66
C GLY A 163 48.47 -17.58 29.77
N ARG A 164 48.23 -16.87 28.65
CA ARG A 164 47.71 -15.50 28.69
C ARG A 164 46.21 -15.45 28.97
N LEU A 165 45.73 -14.32 29.48
CA LEU A 165 44.30 -14.12 29.63
C LEU A 165 43.60 -14.06 28.29
N ALA A 166 42.43 -14.65 28.20
CA ALA A 166 41.67 -14.74 26.93
C ALA A 166 41.36 -13.36 26.31
N ARG A 167 41.07 -12.35 27.12
CA ARG A 167 40.88 -10.97 26.68
C ARG A 167 42.13 -10.32 26.10
N ASP A 168 43.32 -10.73 26.52
CA ASP A 168 44.60 -10.20 25.99
C ASP A 168 45.00 -10.89 24.71
N VAL A 169 44.42 -12.05 24.40
CA VAL A 169 44.62 -12.82 23.16
C VAL A 169 43.69 -12.34 22.06
N ALA A 170 42.46 -12.01 22.40
CA ALA A 170 41.45 -11.51 21.47
C ALA A 170 40.83 -10.18 21.96
N PRO A 171 41.63 -9.11 22.06
CA PRO A 171 41.13 -7.79 22.44
C PRO A 171 40.11 -7.32 21.38
N GLY A 172 38.97 -6.76 21.86
CA GLY A 172 37.86 -6.34 20.97
C GLY A 172 36.86 -7.45 20.63
N VAL A 173 37.18 -8.73 20.87
CA VAL A 173 36.20 -9.84 20.76
C VAL A 173 35.77 -10.30 22.15
N ILE A 174 36.69 -10.43 23.11
CA ILE A 174 36.37 -10.78 24.49
C ILE A 174 36.29 -9.51 25.32
N ASP A 175 35.12 -8.90 25.28
CA ASP A 175 34.76 -7.73 26.09
C ASP A 175 34.27 -8.13 27.50
N ARG A 176 33.82 -7.15 28.28
CA ARG A 176 33.25 -7.39 29.60
C ARG A 176 32.04 -8.32 29.60
N THR A 177 31.19 -8.24 28.58
CA THR A 177 29.97 -9.04 28.48
C THR A 177 30.32 -10.49 28.19
N ALA A 178 31.19 -10.74 27.24
CA ALA A 178 31.70 -12.07 26.93
C ALA A 178 32.43 -12.70 28.16
N GLU A 179 33.28 -11.92 28.87
CA GLU A 179 33.96 -12.38 30.08
C GLU A 179 32.98 -12.74 31.19
N GLN A 180 31.94 -11.93 31.43
CA GLN A 180 30.88 -12.21 32.40
C GLN A 180 30.09 -13.47 32.06
N THR A 181 29.75 -13.67 30.79
CA THR A 181 29.08 -14.88 30.34
C THR A 181 29.92 -16.13 30.54
N ILE A 182 31.23 -16.06 30.25
CA ILE A 182 32.16 -17.17 30.52
C ILE A 182 32.25 -17.49 32.02
N ARG A 183 32.33 -16.48 32.87
CA ARG A 183 32.35 -16.65 34.36
C ARG A 183 31.07 -17.25 34.87
N SER A 184 29.92 -16.82 34.35
CA SER A 184 28.61 -17.40 34.74
C SER A 184 28.54 -18.91 34.44
N VAL A 185 29.11 -19.36 33.30
CA VAL A 185 29.17 -20.80 32.99
C VAL A 185 30.13 -21.54 33.92
N LEU A 186 31.25 -20.95 34.28
CA LEU A 186 32.19 -21.52 35.26
C LEU A 186 31.54 -21.70 36.62
N GLU A 187 30.80 -20.70 37.11
CA GLU A 187 30.16 -20.69 38.43
C GLU A 187 28.94 -21.59 38.50
N SER A 188 28.05 -21.51 37.49
CA SER A 188 26.80 -22.26 37.47
C SER A 188 26.95 -23.70 36.98
N GLY A 189 27.98 -23.97 36.14
CA GLY A 189 28.16 -25.25 35.47
C GLY A 189 27.08 -25.51 34.39
N VAL A 190 26.28 -24.49 33.99
CA VAL A 190 25.25 -24.56 32.97
C VAL A 190 25.84 -24.04 31.64
N PRO A 191 25.77 -24.83 30.54
CA PRO A 191 26.30 -24.40 29.26
C PRO A 191 25.48 -23.23 28.67
N VAL A 192 26.14 -22.34 27.94
CA VAL A 192 25.53 -21.36 27.07
C VAL A 192 25.75 -21.78 25.66
N ILE A 193 24.65 -21.91 24.87
CA ILE A 193 24.66 -22.42 23.52
C ILE A 193 24.15 -21.33 22.57
N ASP A 194 24.88 -21.13 21.47
CA ASP A 194 24.49 -20.22 20.37
C ASP A 194 24.22 -18.77 20.82
N PHE A 195 25.11 -18.26 21.65
CA PHE A 195 25.08 -16.86 22.12
C PHE A 195 25.73 -15.96 21.05
N GLU A 196 24.91 -15.04 20.48
CA GLU A 196 25.44 -14.06 19.53
C GLU A 196 26.19 -12.95 20.26
N HIS A 197 27.41 -12.72 19.81
CA HIS A 197 28.30 -11.69 20.37
C HIS A 197 28.92 -10.88 19.23
N VAL A 198 28.88 -9.56 19.35
CA VAL A 198 29.52 -8.64 18.39
C VAL A 198 30.91 -8.26 18.90
N GLY A 199 31.92 -8.38 18.06
CA GLY A 199 33.26 -8.02 18.39
C GLY A 199 34.11 -7.66 17.17
N ARG A 200 35.21 -6.92 17.44
CA ARG A 200 36.18 -6.53 16.40
C ARG A 200 37.45 -7.36 16.56
N PRO A 201 37.70 -8.31 15.67
CA PRO A 201 38.91 -9.09 15.77
C PRO A 201 40.17 -8.26 15.45
N PRO A 202 41.33 -8.57 16.03
CA PRO A 202 42.59 -7.88 15.71
C PRO A 202 43.00 -7.95 14.23
N SER A 203 42.46 -8.93 13.49
CA SER A 203 42.69 -9.07 12.04
C SER A 203 41.82 -8.13 11.20
N ASP A 204 40.76 -7.56 11.75
CA ASP A 204 39.83 -6.61 11.11
C ASP A 204 39.25 -5.66 12.18
N PRO A 205 40.09 -4.69 12.66
CA PRO A 205 39.69 -3.79 13.74
C PRO A 205 38.67 -2.72 13.33
N ASP A 206 38.47 -2.55 12.04
CA ASP A 206 37.60 -1.50 11.50
C ASP A 206 36.14 -1.96 11.32
N HIS A 207 35.90 -3.28 11.33
CA HIS A 207 34.56 -3.83 11.09
C HIS A 207 34.07 -4.67 12.27
N ASP A 208 32.78 -4.57 12.53
CA ASP A 208 32.09 -5.40 13.50
C ASP A 208 31.80 -6.79 12.89
N HIS A 209 32.18 -7.82 13.62
CA HIS A 209 31.88 -9.22 13.29
C HIS A 209 30.87 -9.78 14.29
N VAL A 210 29.95 -10.60 13.83
CA VAL A 210 28.99 -11.32 14.66
C VAL A 210 29.47 -12.75 14.84
N TYR A 211 29.66 -13.15 16.08
CA TYR A 211 30.08 -14.49 16.44
C TYR A 211 28.95 -15.26 17.09
N SER A 212 28.67 -16.46 16.63
CA SER A 212 27.91 -17.45 17.40
C SER A 212 28.88 -18.15 18.35
N VAL A 213 28.65 -18.04 19.66
CA VAL A 213 29.52 -18.52 20.71
C VAL A 213 28.80 -19.57 21.55
N THR A 214 29.43 -20.74 21.71
CA THR A 214 28.98 -21.79 22.62
C THR A 214 30.03 -22.00 23.70
N ILE A 215 29.60 -21.95 24.97
CA ILE A 215 30.46 -22.08 26.15
C ILE A 215 30.04 -23.31 26.91
N LEU A 216 30.93 -24.30 27.01
CA LEU A 216 30.69 -25.57 27.69
C LEU A 216 31.58 -25.67 28.95
N PRO A 217 31.04 -26.01 30.13
CA PRO A 217 31.84 -26.24 31.31
C PRO A 217 32.65 -27.55 31.18
N LEU A 218 33.92 -27.53 31.54
CA LEU A 218 34.77 -28.70 31.60
C LEU A 218 34.89 -29.16 33.07
N LYS A 219 34.53 -30.40 33.34
CA LYS A 219 34.57 -31.02 34.67
C LYS A 219 35.41 -32.30 34.68
N ASP A 220 36.03 -32.62 35.81
CA ASP A 220 36.67 -33.90 36.00
C ASP A 220 35.65 -35.01 36.34
N GLN A 221 36.13 -36.24 36.58
CA GLN A 221 35.28 -37.39 36.95
C GLN A 221 34.58 -37.20 38.32
N GLU A 222 35.07 -36.32 39.15
CA GLU A 222 34.51 -36.00 40.48
C GLU A 222 33.58 -34.81 40.44
N GLY A 223 33.40 -34.17 39.23
CA GLY A 223 32.50 -33.02 39.04
C GLY A 223 33.14 -31.65 39.31
N THR A 224 34.43 -31.61 39.63
CA THR A 224 35.15 -30.38 39.89
C THR A 224 35.40 -29.64 38.56
N GLY A 225 35.14 -28.33 38.54
CA GLY A 225 35.35 -27.49 37.35
C GLY A 225 36.82 -27.35 36.99
N LEU A 226 37.18 -27.85 35.79
CA LEU A 226 38.54 -27.71 35.23
C LEU A 226 38.69 -26.44 34.37
N GLY A 227 37.62 -25.81 34.02
CA GLY A 227 37.59 -24.64 33.14
C GLY A 227 36.40 -24.65 32.19
N VAL A 228 36.50 -24.01 31.03
CA VAL A 228 35.47 -23.97 29.99
C VAL A 228 36.09 -24.22 28.59
N CYS A 229 35.27 -24.79 27.70
CA CYS A 229 35.52 -24.82 26.29
C CYS A 229 34.65 -23.78 25.61
N VAL A 230 35.24 -22.81 24.90
CA VAL A 230 34.56 -21.79 24.13
C VAL A 230 34.70 -22.15 22.66
N ALA A 231 33.61 -22.43 22.01
CA ALA A 231 33.55 -22.61 20.56
C ALA A 231 32.92 -21.35 19.93
N SER A 232 33.55 -20.77 18.96
CA SER A 232 33.09 -19.56 18.27
C SER A 232 33.11 -19.73 16.77
N GLN A 233 32.08 -19.24 16.12
CA GLN A 233 31.98 -19.20 14.66
C GLN A 233 31.64 -17.77 14.22
N ASP A 234 32.38 -17.26 13.24
CA ASP A 234 31.98 -16.02 12.57
C ASP A 234 30.77 -16.30 11.68
N VAL A 235 29.66 -15.65 12.01
CA VAL A 235 28.37 -15.77 11.32
C VAL A 235 27.97 -14.44 10.67
N SER A 236 28.90 -13.48 10.53
CA SER A 236 28.63 -12.14 10.03
C SER A 236 27.97 -12.13 8.65
N GLU A 237 28.45 -12.96 7.73
CA GLU A 237 27.85 -13.06 6.39
C GLU A 237 26.41 -13.61 6.45
N ARG A 238 26.20 -14.66 7.24
CA ARG A 238 24.87 -15.25 7.43
C ARG A 238 23.91 -14.25 8.11
N HIS A 239 24.39 -13.55 9.14
CA HIS A 239 23.61 -12.54 9.87
C HIS A 239 23.24 -11.36 8.95
N ARG A 240 24.20 -10.84 8.17
CA ARG A 240 23.91 -9.79 7.17
C ARG A 240 22.92 -10.26 6.11
N ALA A 241 23.08 -11.48 5.60
CA ALA A 241 22.13 -12.03 4.61
C ALA A 241 20.70 -12.17 5.19
N GLN A 242 20.60 -12.63 6.45
CA GLN A 242 19.30 -12.71 7.13
C GLN A 242 18.68 -11.34 7.34
N MET A 243 19.43 -10.36 7.84
CA MET A 243 18.93 -8.99 7.99
C MET A 243 18.48 -8.36 6.68
N ARG A 244 19.18 -8.65 5.57
CA ARG A 244 18.74 -8.20 4.24
C ARG A 244 17.40 -8.81 3.84
N LEU A 245 17.23 -10.11 4.05
CA LEU A 245 15.97 -10.79 3.76
C LEU A 245 14.83 -10.24 4.61
N ASP A 246 15.05 -10.05 5.89
CA ASP A 246 14.06 -9.51 6.82
C ASP A 246 13.64 -8.09 6.39
N LEU A 247 14.60 -7.25 6.01
CA LEU A 247 14.35 -5.90 5.52
C LEU A 247 13.55 -5.88 4.20
N LEU A 248 13.86 -6.80 3.27
CA LEU A 248 13.12 -6.93 2.02
C LEU A 248 11.69 -7.43 2.24
N VAL A 249 11.50 -8.35 3.17
CA VAL A 249 10.16 -8.81 3.58
C VAL A 249 9.37 -7.67 4.23
N GLU A 250 9.99 -6.91 5.13
CA GLU A 250 9.36 -5.74 5.74
C GLU A 250 9.00 -4.69 4.68
N ALA A 251 9.91 -4.38 3.77
CA ALA A 251 9.65 -3.51 2.63
C ALA A 251 8.47 -4.01 1.80
N GLY A 252 8.35 -5.34 1.66
CA GLY A 252 7.26 -6.02 0.98
C GLY A 252 5.87 -5.68 1.50
N THR A 253 5.75 -5.45 2.78
CA THR A 253 4.47 -5.23 3.47
C THR A 253 4.21 -3.77 3.81
N ARG A 254 5.26 -2.95 3.90
CA ARG A 254 5.17 -1.56 4.40
C ARG A 254 5.33 -0.49 3.32
N ILE A 255 5.93 -0.81 2.16
CA ILE A 255 6.08 0.16 1.06
C ILE A 255 4.94 -0.03 0.06
N GLY A 256 4.21 1.04 -0.21
CA GLY A 256 3.10 1.07 -1.17
C GLY A 256 1.76 0.69 -0.56
N THR A 257 1.53 1.04 0.71
CA THR A 257 0.24 0.80 1.39
C THR A 257 -0.88 1.70 0.87
N THR A 258 -0.52 2.82 0.24
CA THR A 258 -1.43 3.81 -0.34
C THR A 258 -1.00 4.22 -1.74
N LEU A 259 -1.92 4.85 -2.49
CA LEU A 259 -1.63 5.50 -3.78
C LEU A 259 -1.28 6.98 -3.57
N ASP A 260 -0.40 7.26 -2.61
CA ASP A 260 0.09 8.61 -2.31
C ASP A 260 1.62 8.65 -2.36
N VAL A 261 2.16 9.59 -3.14
CA VAL A 261 3.61 9.72 -3.38
C VAL A 261 4.37 10.06 -2.10
N MET A 262 3.85 11.00 -1.27
CA MET A 262 4.50 11.42 -0.03
C MET A 262 4.50 10.30 1.00
N THR A 263 3.42 9.57 1.10
CA THR A 263 3.29 8.42 2.01
C THR A 263 4.24 7.30 1.62
N THR A 264 4.27 6.92 0.33
CA THR A 264 5.20 5.89 -0.17
C THR A 264 6.67 6.28 0.05
N ALA A 265 7.04 7.54 -0.20
CA ALA A 265 8.39 8.03 0.07
C ALA A 265 8.74 7.96 1.57
N ARG A 266 7.77 8.27 2.45
CA ARG A 266 7.93 8.16 3.91
C ARG A 266 8.09 6.71 4.35
N GLU A 267 7.32 5.79 3.77
CA GLU A 267 7.42 4.35 4.03
C GLU A 267 8.81 3.80 3.66
N LEU A 268 9.37 4.19 2.50
CA LEU A 268 10.75 3.85 2.13
C LEU A 268 11.75 4.35 3.17
N ALA A 269 11.63 5.61 3.61
CA ALA A 269 12.53 6.19 4.60
C ALA A 269 12.40 5.49 5.96
N VAL A 270 11.19 5.12 6.40
CA VAL A 270 10.93 4.41 7.66
C VAL A 270 11.50 2.99 7.66
N VAL A 271 11.33 2.25 6.57
CA VAL A 271 11.89 0.88 6.43
C VAL A 271 13.41 0.90 6.41
N SER A 272 14.01 1.93 5.80
CA SER A 272 15.46 2.03 5.65
C SER A 272 16.19 2.49 6.92
N VAL A 273 15.50 3.15 7.86
CA VAL A 273 16.10 3.70 9.09
C VAL A 273 15.52 2.98 10.32
N PRO A 274 16.37 2.45 11.22
CA PRO A 274 17.83 2.49 11.25
C PRO A 274 18.54 1.32 10.54
N ALA A 275 17.82 0.39 9.97
CA ALA A 275 18.34 -0.92 9.53
C ALA A 275 19.45 -0.81 8.45
N LEU A 276 19.34 0.13 7.52
CA LEU A 276 20.30 0.32 6.44
C LEU A 276 21.12 1.61 6.61
N ALA A 277 20.50 2.70 7.07
CA ALA A 277 21.10 4.02 7.16
C ALA A 277 20.71 4.74 8.44
N ASP A 278 21.55 5.69 8.90
CA ASP A 278 21.24 6.51 10.06
C ASP A 278 20.22 7.60 9.76
N PHE A 279 20.22 8.11 8.53
CA PHE A 279 19.14 8.96 8.03
C PHE A 279 18.99 8.83 6.51
N VAL A 280 17.79 9.08 6.03
CA VAL A 280 17.39 8.96 4.62
C VAL A 280 16.59 10.18 4.20
N ALA A 281 16.88 10.65 3.00
CA ALA A 281 16.15 11.69 2.30
C ALA A 281 15.61 11.14 0.98
N VAL A 282 14.32 11.29 0.72
CA VAL A 282 13.70 10.89 -0.54
C VAL A 282 13.22 12.13 -1.27
N ASP A 283 13.72 12.32 -2.46
CA ASP A 283 13.46 13.47 -3.33
C ASP A 283 12.78 12.99 -4.61
N VAL A 284 11.63 13.57 -4.95
CA VAL A 284 10.81 13.16 -6.10
C VAL A 284 10.65 14.35 -7.04
N LEU A 285 10.63 14.10 -8.34
CA LEU A 285 10.39 15.14 -9.36
C LEU A 285 9.03 15.82 -9.11
N ASP A 286 8.96 17.13 -9.24
CA ASP A 286 7.75 17.91 -8.98
C ASP A 286 6.56 17.47 -9.87
N ASP A 287 6.83 17.16 -11.14
CA ASP A 287 5.85 16.66 -12.11
C ASP A 287 5.14 15.39 -11.64
N VAL A 288 5.82 14.53 -10.88
CA VAL A 288 5.26 13.26 -10.35
C VAL A 288 4.08 13.51 -9.41
N PHE A 289 4.13 14.58 -8.59
CA PHE A 289 3.04 14.94 -7.68
C PHE A 289 1.78 15.41 -8.43
N HIS A 290 1.96 15.90 -9.66
CA HIS A 290 0.88 16.35 -10.53
C HIS A 290 0.38 15.25 -11.49
N GLY A 291 0.94 14.03 -11.37
CA GLY A 291 0.59 12.91 -12.25
C GLY A 291 1.27 12.98 -13.63
N GLU A 292 2.14 13.97 -13.87
CA GLU A 292 2.82 14.13 -15.14
C GLU A 292 3.97 13.13 -15.28
N ALA A 293 4.29 12.76 -16.51
CA ALA A 293 5.38 11.84 -16.81
C ALA A 293 6.50 12.61 -17.51
N SER A 294 7.68 12.59 -16.93
CA SER A 294 8.88 12.93 -17.66
C SER A 294 9.11 11.91 -18.77
N PRO A 295 9.70 12.30 -19.92
CA PRO A 295 10.06 11.34 -20.96
C PRO A 295 10.97 10.25 -20.38
N PRO A 296 10.92 9.02 -20.93
CA PRO A 296 11.83 7.96 -20.50
C PRO A 296 13.29 8.37 -20.69
N GLY A 297 14.11 8.11 -19.69
CA GLY A 297 15.54 8.36 -19.72
C GLY A 297 16.04 9.37 -18.70
N PRO A 298 17.26 9.88 -18.90
CA PRO A 298 17.89 10.85 -18.03
C PRO A 298 17.13 12.17 -17.93
N VAL A 299 17.16 12.77 -16.74
CA VAL A 299 16.49 14.04 -16.47
C VAL A 299 17.53 15.15 -16.35
N SER A 300 17.19 16.36 -16.79
CA SER A 300 18.05 17.53 -16.66
C SER A 300 18.41 17.80 -15.18
N ALA A 301 19.64 18.24 -14.94
CA ALA A 301 20.07 18.68 -13.62
C ALA A 301 19.28 19.90 -13.08
N GLU A 302 18.53 20.58 -13.95
CA GLU A 302 17.69 21.75 -13.63
C GLU A 302 16.23 21.36 -13.33
N ALA A 303 15.88 20.06 -13.42
CA ALA A 303 14.54 19.60 -13.10
C ALA A 303 14.17 19.95 -11.66
N LEU A 304 12.95 20.43 -11.48
CA LEU A 304 12.43 20.73 -10.15
C LEU A 304 12.20 19.43 -9.38
N VAL A 305 12.83 19.34 -8.23
CA VAL A 305 12.75 18.18 -7.34
C VAL A 305 12.23 18.66 -5.99
N ARG A 306 11.30 17.91 -5.41
CA ARG A 306 10.68 18.20 -4.12
C ARG A 306 11.06 17.14 -3.10
N ARG A 307 11.38 17.55 -1.88
CA ARG A 307 11.58 16.64 -0.75
C ARG A 307 10.27 15.93 -0.41
N ALA A 308 10.17 14.63 -0.70
CA ALA A 308 9.01 13.83 -0.39
C ALA A 308 9.07 13.27 1.03
N ALA A 309 10.24 12.85 1.51
CA ALA A 309 10.41 12.34 2.85
C ALA A 309 11.81 12.60 3.41
N PHE A 310 11.87 12.70 4.74
CA PHE A 310 13.10 12.69 5.52
C PHE A 310 12.87 11.90 6.80
N ARG A 311 13.81 11.03 7.16
CA ARG A 311 13.78 10.26 8.41
C ARG A 311 15.18 10.11 8.95
N ALA A 312 15.35 10.30 10.25
CA ALA A 312 16.59 10.03 10.99
C ALA A 312 16.34 9.03 12.12
N ALA A 313 17.36 8.28 12.51
CA ALA A 313 17.32 7.35 13.62
C ALA A 313 17.07 8.08 14.95
N GLU A 314 16.44 7.40 15.90
CA GLU A 314 16.15 7.95 17.22
C GLU A 314 17.46 8.30 17.95
N GLY A 315 17.50 9.49 18.57
CA GLY A 315 18.68 9.99 19.28
C GLY A 315 19.71 10.71 18.42
N LEU A 316 19.50 10.77 17.09
CA LEU A 316 20.35 11.53 16.18
C LEU A 316 19.79 12.95 16.01
N ASP A 317 20.53 13.97 16.42
CA ASP A 317 20.12 15.38 16.22
C ASP A 317 20.47 15.83 14.78
N VAL A 318 19.69 15.37 13.82
CA VAL A 318 19.81 15.75 12.41
C VAL A 318 18.51 16.36 11.91
N GLN A 319 18.62 17.59 11.44
CA GLN A 319 17.51 18.31 10.80
C GLN A 319 17.66 18.26 9.27
N PRO A 320 16.56 18.14 8.53
CA PRO A 320 16.63 18.22 7.08
C PRO A 320 16.97 19.64 6.62
N ALA A 321 17.83 19.79 5.63
CA ALA A 321 18.10 21.09 5.01
C ALA A 321 16.86 21.68 4.29
N TYR A 322 15.97 20.83 3.84
CA TYR A 322 14.67 21.13 3.23
C TYR A 322 13.62 20.21 3.86
N ALA A 323 12.53 20.80 4.34
CA ALA A 323 11.45 20.02 4.95
C ALA A 323 10.67 19.23 3.90
N PRO A 324 9.98 18.13 4.27
CA PRO A 324 9.05 17.46 3.37
C PRO A 324 8.00 18.44 2.81
N GLY A 325 7.83 18.41 1.48
CA GLY A 325 7.00 19.36 0.74
C GLY A 325 7.77 20.53 0.10
N GLU A 326 9.00 20.82 0.51
CA GLU A 326 9.79 21.91 -0.05
C GLU A 326 10.55 21.51 -1.33
N VAL A 327 10.74 22.48 -2.22
CA VAL A 327 11.54 22.31 -3.42
C VAL A 327 13.03 22.34 -3.06
N VAL A 328 13.80 21.41 -3.59
CA VAL A 328 15.25 21.33 -3.42
C VAL A 328 15.91 22.01 -4.63
N PRO A 329 16.52 23.17 -4.46
CA PRO A 329 16.94 24.01 -5.61
C PRO A 329 18.20 23.50 -6.31
N THR A 330 19.10 22.85 -5.58
CA THR A 330 20.38 22.40 -6.12
C THR A 330 20.84 21.09 -5.51
N TYR A 331 21.70 20.39 -6.23
CA TYR A 331 22.38 19.17 -5.77
C TYR A 331 23.86 19.19 -6.10
N PRO A 332 24.71 18.55 -5.25
CA PRO A 332 26.12 18.34 -5.58
C PRO A 332 26.28 17.50 -6.87
N PRO A 333 27.41 17.64 -7.60
CA PRO A 333 27.66 16.91 -8.84
C PRO A 333 27.54 15.39 -8.73
N PHE A 334 27.89 14.83 -7.59
CA PHE A 334 27.74 13.40 -7.28
C PHE A 334 26.27 12.95 -7.35
N VAL A 335 25.36 13.79 -6.83
CA VAL A 335 23.91 13.52 -6.83
C VAL A 335 23.30 13.79 -8.21
N THR A 336 23.68 14.91 -8.86
CA THR A 336 23.17 15.24 -10.20
C THR A 336 23.62 14.25 -11.26
N ALA A 337 24.78 13.61 -11.09
CA ALA A 337 25.23 12.56 -11.97
C ALA A 337 24.31 11.32 -11.94
N CYS A 338 23.70 11.01 -10.78
CA CYS A 338 22.69 9.95 -10.66
C CYS A 338 21.42 10.27 -11.49
N LEU A 339 21.02 11.55 -11.55
CA LEU A 339 19.91 12.00 -12.40
C LEU A 339 20.26 11.89 -13.89
N ALA A 340 21.52 12.12 -14.23
CA ALA A 340 21.99 12.20 -15.61
C ALA A 340 22.22 10.83 -16.28
N ASP A 341 22.55 9.79 -15.53
CA ASP A 341 22.87 8.46 -16.08
C ASP A 341 22.02 7.32 -15.48
N LEU A 342 21.17 7.63 -14.50
CA LEU A 342 20.27 6.69 -13.81
C LEU A 342 21.04 5.56 -13.09
N GLN A 343 22.30 5.81 -12.70
CA GLN A 343 23.12 4.83 -12.01
C GLN A 343 23.17 5.11 -10.51
N PRO A 344 23.03 4.10 -9.67
CA PRO A 344 23.23 4.23 -8.23
C PRO A 344 24.69 4.59 -7.94
N ARG A 345 24.94 5.36 -6.90
CA ARG A 345 26.29 5.87 -6.57
C ARG A 345 26.58 5.68 -5.10
N LEU A 346 27.81 5.28 -4.82
CA LEU A 346 28.38 5.11 -3.48
C LEU A 346 29.54 6.08 -3.26
N LEU A 347 29.46 6.87 -2.18
CA LEU A 347 30.53 7.74 -1.71
C LEU A 347 30.95 7.28 -0.32
N ARG A 348 32.07 6.56 -0.23
CA ARG A 348 32.57 5.95 1.01
C ARG A 348 33.21 6.98 1.97
N ASP A 349 33.75 8.06 1.45
CA ASP A 349 34.33 9.18 2.23
C ASP A 349 33.78 10.51 1.71
N LEU A 350 32.81 11.04 2.42
CA LEU A 350 32.17 12.31 2.08
C LEU A 350 33.12 13.51 2.23
N LYS A 351 34.17 13.40 3.09
CA LYS A 351 35.14 14.47 3.32
C LYS A 351 36.16 14.60 2.19
N ALA A 352 36.37 13.55 1.43
CA ALA A 352 37.24 13.56 0.26
C ALA A 352 36.63 14.33 -0.92
N ASP A 353 35.28 14.48 -0.96
CA ASP A 353 34.59 15.21 -2.02
C ASP A 353 34.42 16.70 -1.68
N ARG A 354 35.35 17.52 -2.22
CA ARG A 354 35.33 18.98 -2.04
C ARG A 354 34.15 19.67 -2.71
N ALA A 355 33.58 19.10 -3.77
CA ALA A 355 32.45 19.68 -4.48
C ALA A 355 31.18 19.72 -3.62
N TRP A 356 31.03 18.77 -2.69
CA TRP A 356 29.96 18.72 -1.73
C TRP A 356 29.83 19.99 -0.86
N SER A 357 30.97 20.49 -0.35
CA SER A 357 30.97 21.63 0.57
C SER A 357 30.86 23.00 -0.12
N THR A 358 31.10 23.07 -1.43
CA THR A 358 31.18 24.34 -2.16
C THR A 358 29.84 24.82 -2.69
N LEU A 359 28.99 23.91 -3.18
CA LEU A 359 27.73 24.23 -3.84
C LEU A 359 26.56 24.48 -2.88
N GLU A 360 26.53 23.78 -1.74
CA GLU A 360 25.50 23.95 -0.70
C GLU A 360 26.09 23.98 0.71
N PRO A 361 26.66 25.11 1.14
CA PRO A 361 27.32 25.20 2.44
C PRO A 361 26.39 24.83 3.62
N HIS A 362 25.12 25.21 3.56
CA HIS A 362 24.15 24.93 4.63
C HIS A 362 23.88 23.43 4.78
N ARG A 363 23.62 22.72 3.68
CA ARG A 363 23.43 21.26 3.69
C ARG A 363 24.71 20.56 4.15
N ALA A 364 25.85 21.00 3.63
CA ALA A 364 27.14 20.43 3.98
C ALA A 364 27.45 20.59 5.47
N GLU A 365 27.09 21.72 6.07
CA GLU A 365 27.25 21.98 7.51
C GLU A 365 26.36 21.04 8.33
N LEU A 366 25.08 20.89 7.99
CA LEU A 366 24.15 19.99 8.68
C LEU A 366 24.63 18.54 8.63
N VAL A 367 25.01 18.05 7.45
CA VAL A 367 25.52 16.70 7.24
C VAL A 367 26.84 16.47 7.99
N SER A 368 27.73 17.49 8.02
CA SER A 368 29.00 17.42 8.75
C SER A 368 28.79 17.41 10.27
N ARG A 369 27.84 18.22 10.79
CA ARG A 369 27.49 18.24 12.23
C ARG A 369 26.95 16.91 12.70
N ALA A 370 26.19 16.21 11.86
CA ALA A 370 25.72 14.85 12.11
C ALA A 370 26.86 13.82 12.20
N GLY A 371 28.08 14.19 11.84
CA GLY A 371 29.23 13.28 11.81
C GLY A 371 29.21 12.32 10.61
N THR A 372 28.44 12.63 9.57
CA THR A 372 28.32 11.78 8.38
C THR A 372 29.67 11.63 7.68
N HIS A 373 29.98 10.40 7.32
CA HIS A 373 31.20 10.06 6.61
C HIS A 373 30.96 9.39 5.26
N SER A 374 29.80 8.77 5.05
CA SER A 374 29.50 7.97 3.87
C SER A 374 28.06 8.18 3.42
N MET A 375 27.82 8.16 2.12
CA MET A 375 26.46 8.26 1.56
C MET A 375 26.30 7.40 0.31
N MET A 376 25.04 7.05 0.03
CA MET A 376 24.61 6.45 -1.22
C MET A 376 23.49 7.29 -1.83
N VAL A 377 23.44 7.34 -3.15
CA VAL A 377 22.32 7.93 -3.90
C VAL A 377 21.82 6.90 -4.90
N VAL A 378 20.54 6.62 -4.86
CA VAL A 378 19.89 5.62 -5.70
C VAL A 378 18.74 6.26 -6.48
N PRO A 379 18.64 6.07 -7.79
CA PRO A 379 17.57 6.60 -8.59
C PRO A 379 16.26 5.83 -8.34
N LEU A 380 15.16 6.54 -8.27
CA LEU A 380 13.81 5.98 -8.25
C LEU A 380 13.32 5.88 -9.69
N THR A 381 13.47 4.72 -10.30
CA THR A 381 13.09 4.50 -11.71
C THR A 381 12.07 3.38 -11.82
N ALA A 382 11.00 3.62 -12.56
CA ALA A 382 10.02 2.61 -12.89
C ALA A 382 9.66 2.68 -14.38
N ARG A 383 9.57 1.54 -15.05
CA ARG A 383 9.22 1.43 -16.47
C ARG A 383 10.08 2.33 -17.38
N GLY A 384 11.34 2.55 -17.01
CA GLY A 384 12.27 3.41 -17.76
C GLY A 384 12.07 4.92 -17.55
N VAL A 385 11.17 5.32 -16.63
CA VAL A 385 10.92 6.72 -16.26
C VAL A 385 11.62 7.01 -14.95
N MET A 386 12.34 8.13 -14.89
CA MET A 386 12.92 8.68 -13.66
C MET A 386 11.82 9.39 -12.88
N LEU A 387 11.65 9.02 -11.61
CA LEU A 387 10.65 9.60 -10.71
C LEU A 387 11.28 10.44 -9.61
N GLY A 388 12.55 10.18 -9.27
CA GLY A 388 13.24 10.84 -8.19
C GLY A 388 14.47 10.07 -7.74
N MET A 389 14.94 10.32 -6.53
CA MET A 389 16.08 9.64 -5.93
C MET A 389 15.94 9.48 -4.43
N ALA A 390 16.62 8.49 -3.88
CA ALA A 390 16.77 8.30 -2.45
C ALA A 390 18.25 8.45 -2.05
N SER A 391 18.51 9.25 -1.04
CA SER A 391 19.84 9.49 -0.49
C SER A 391 19.92 8.89 0.90
N PHE A 392 20.88 8.01 1.12
CA PHE A 392 21.12 7.30 2.38
C PHE A 392 22.43 7.78 3.00
N TYR A 393 22.46 7.96 4.31
CA TYR A 393 23.61 8.53 5.01
C TYR A 393 23.99 7.70 6.23
N ARG A 394 25.30 7.48 6.45
CA ARG A 394 25.86 6.86 7.66
C ARG A 394 26.76 7.84 8.41
N THR A 395 26.65 7.76 9.73
CA THR A 395 27.44 8.54 10.69
C THR A 395 28.57 7.68 11.26
N ARG A 396 29.42 8.26 12.11
CA ARG A 396 30.58 7.56 12.69
C ARG A 396 30.27 6.37 13.59
N ALA A 397 29.01 6.19 13.95
CA ALA A 397 28.59 5.06 14.78
C ALA A 397 28.58 3.73 14.00
N ILE A 398 28.37 3.79 12.69
CA ILE A 398 28.34 2.62 11.80
C ILE A 398 29.47 2.78 10.76
N GLY A 399 30.06 1.68 10.30
CA GLY A 399 31.07 1.68 9.23
C GLY A 399 30.57 2.28 7.91
N PRO A 400 31.46 2.63 6.97
CA PRO A 400 31.06 3.18 5.66
C PRO A 400 30.19 2.19 4.89
N PHE A 401 29.38 2.71 3.97
CA PHE A 401 28.62 1.86 3.06
C PHE A 401 29.50 1.04 2.14
N GLU A 402 29.06 -0.16 1.83
CA GLU A 402 29.69 -1.11 0.91
C GLU A 402 28.81 -1.33 -0.34
N GLU A 403 29.37 -2.04 -1.35
CA GLU A 403 28.62 -2.35 -2.60
C GLU A 403 27.34 -3.17 -2.34
N ASP A 404 27.39 -4.03 -1.33
CA ASP A 404 26.24 -4.84 -0.89
C ASP A 404 25.11 -3.98 -0.30
N ASP A 405 25.44 -2.90 0.42
CA ASP A 405 24.47 -1.94 0.93
C ASP A 405 23.82 -1.17 -0.23
N LEU A 406 24.63 -0.81 -1.25
CA LEU A 406 24.15 -0.14 -2.45
C LEU A 406 23.19 -1.04 -3.23
N ALA A 407 23.48 -2.33 -3.35
CA ALA A 407 22.59 -3.29 -4.00
C ALA A 407 21.24 -3.39 -3.27
N LEU A 408 21.26 -3.50 -1.92
CA LEU A 408 20.06 -3.53 -1.10
C LEU A 408 19.26 -2.22 -1.20
N ALA A 409 19.92 -1.05 -1.12
CA ALA A 409 19.28 0.25 -1.30
C ALA A 409 18.62 0.37 -2.68
N THR A 410 19.26 -0.19 -3.72
CA THR A 410 18.72 -0.19 -5.09
C THR A 410 17.45 -1.02 -5.19
N GLU A 411 17.39 -2.15 -4.51
CA GLU A 411 16.20 -3.02 -4.51
C GLU A 411 15.03 -2.38 -3.76
N LEU A 412 15.29 -1.77 -2.59
CA LEU A 412 14.28 -0.99 -1.84
C LEU A 412 13.76 0.20 -2.65
N ALA A 413 14.66 0.94 -3.29
CA ALA A 413 14.33 2.08 -4.13
C ALA A 413 13.52 1.67 -5.38
N ALA A 414 13.86 0.55 -6.02
CA ALA A 414 13.13 0.02 -7.16
C ALA A 414 11.68 -0.33 -6.79
N ARG A 415 11.48 -0.94 -5.62
CA ARG A 415 10.15 -1.23 -5.10
C ARG A 415 9.35 0.06 -4.84
N ALA A 416 9.93 1.01 -4.13
CA ALA A 416 9.29 2.31 -3.88
C ALA A 416 8.97 3.04 -5.18
N ALA A 417 9.87 2.99 -6.17
CA ALA A 417 9.66 3.60 -7.47
C ALA A 417 8.43 3.04 -8.20
N VAL A 418 8.21 1.71 -8.16
CA VAL A 418 6.99 1.11 -8.75
C VAL A 418 5.74 1.62 -8.05
N CYS A 419 5.75 1.71 -6.72
CA CYS A 419 4.60 2.21 -5.95
C CYS A 419 4.36 3.71 -6.20
N ILE A 420 5.42 4.51 -6.29
CA ILE A 420 5.35 5.95 -6.64
C ILE A 420 4.81 6.13 -8.07
N ASP A 421 5.23 5.30 -9.03
CA ASP A 421 4.72 5.36 -10.40
C ASP A 421 3.23 4.98 -10.46
N ASN A 422 2.79 4.00 -9.68
CA ASN A 422 1.38 3.66 -9.56
C ASN A 422 0.57 4.82 -8.95
N ALA A 423 1.09 5.47 -7.91
CA ALA A 423 0.49 6.65 -7.30
C ALA A 423 0.39 7.82 -8.31
N ARG A 424 1.46 8.07 -9.08
CA ARG A 424 1.49 9.07 -10.14
C ARG A 424 0.44 8.81 -11.23
N GLN A 425 0.33 7.54 -11.69
CA GLN A 425 -0.67 7.16 -12.69
C GLN A 425 -2.08 7.36 -12.16
N TYR A 426 -2.32 6.96 -10.91
CA TYR A 426 -3.60 7.19 -10.25
C TYR A 426 -3.95 8.69 -10.17
N THR A 427 -2.99 9.54 -9.75
CA THR A 427 -3.17 11.01 -9.69
C THR A 427 -3.49 11.58 -11.07
N ARG A 428 -2.81 11.10 -12.13
CA ARG A 428 -3.07 11.52 -13.51
C ARG A 428 -4.48 11.16 -13.96
N GLU A 429 -4.90 9.91 -13.77
CA GLU A 429 -6.22 9.44 -14.15
C GLU A 429 -7.31 10.18 -13.37
N HIS A 430 -7.10 10.35 -12.07
CA HIS A 430 -8.03 11.07 -11.21
C HIS A 430 -8.16 12.56 -11.60
N SER A 431 -7.04 13.23 -11.84
CA SER A 431 -7.04 14.64 -12.30
C SER A 431 -7.73 14.80 -13.66
N ALA A 432 -7.48 13.88 -14.59
CA ALA A 432 -8.16 13.89 -15.90
C ALA A 432 -9.68 13.68 -15.74
N ALA A 433 -10.11 12.78 -14.85
CA ALA A 433 -11.51 12.55 -14.55
C ALA A 433 -12.18 13.79 -13.94
N LEU A 434 -11.51 14.48 -13.00
CA LEU A 434 -11.99 15.74 -12.43
C LEU A 434 -12.11 16.87 -13.46
N ILE A 435 -11.14 16.99 -14.37
CA ILE A 435 -11.20 17.99 -15.45
C ILE A 435 -12.39 17.69 -16.37
N LEU A 436 -12.59 16.42 -16.74
CA LEU A 436 -13.73 16.00 -17.54
C LEU A 436 -15.05 16.30 -16.84
N GLN A 437 -15.20 15.95 -15.58
CA GLN A 437 -16.38 16.23 -14.79
C GLN A 437 -16.69 17.73 -14.75
N ARG A 438 -15.68 18.58 -14.48
CA ARG A 438 -15.84 20.05 -14.49
C ARG A 438 -16.34 20.56 -15.85
N SER A 439 -15.84 20.00 -16.95
CA SER A 439 -16.26 20.39 -18.28
C SER A 439 -17.69 19.97 -18.62
N LEU A 440 -18.17 18.92 -17.99
CA LEU A 440 -19.51 18.37 -18.17
C LEU A 440 -20.55 18.99 -17.24
N LEU A 441 -20.14 19.58 -16.11
CA LEU A 441 -21.06 20.28 -15.20
C LEU A 441 -21.50 21.64 -15.76
N PRO A 442 -22.72 22.14 -15.39
CA PRO A 442 -23.17 23.44 -15.81
C PRO A 442 -22.22 24.55 -15.34
N GLN A 443 -21.62 25.27 -16.30
CA GLN A 443 -20.79 26.44 -15.99
C GLN A 443 -21.64 27.66 -15.64
N ARG A 444 -22.86 27.71 -16.13
CA ARG A 444 -23.86 28.76 -15.88
C ARG A 444 -25.24 28.13 -15.79
N VAL A 445 -25.99 28.58 -14.80
CA VAL A 445 -27.41 28.21 -14.71
C VAL A 445 -28.18 28.98 -15.80
N PRO A 446 -29.04 28.31 -16.59
CA PRO A 446 -29.88 28.99 -17.56
C PRO A 446 -30.74 30.08 -16.92
N ALA A 447 -31.00 31.16 -17.65
CA ALA A 447 -31.89 32.22 -17.14
C ALA A 447 -33.28 31.65 -16.90
N GLN A 448 -33.80 31.88 -15.70
CA GLN A 448 -35.15 31.52 -15.25
C GLN A 448 -35.57 32.39 -14.05
N ASN A 449 -36.87 32.62 -13.87
CA ASN A 449 -37.41 33.44 -12.82
C ASN A 449 -38.14 32.67 -11.72
N ALA A 450 -38.27 31.34 -11.88
CA ALA A 450 -39.00 30.50 -10.93
C ALA A 450 -38.32 30.39 -9.58
N VAL A 451 -36.96 30.38 -9.58
CA VAL A 451 -36.14 30.23 -8.36
C VAL A 451 -34.90 31.08 -8.45
N GLU A 452 -34.31 31.41 -7.31
CA GLU A 452 -32.95 31.90 -7.20
C GLU A 452 -32.05 30.68 -6.85
N VAL A 453 -31.00 30.45 -7.63
CA VAL A 453 -30.22 29.22 -7.52
C VAL A 453 -28.77 29.52 -7.18
N ALA A 454 -28.22 28.76 -6.26
CA ALA A 454 -26.78 28.67 -6.06
C ALA A 454 -26.36 27.23 -5.87
N TRP A 455 -25.12 26.93 -6.17
CA TRP A 455 -24.59 25.57 -6.08
C TRP A 455 -23.14 25.57 -5.66
N ARG A 456 -22.73 24.48 -5.03
CA ARG A 456 -21.33 24.18 -4.72
C ARG A 456 -21.08 22.71 -5.01
N HIS A 457 -19.92 22.47 -5.55
CA HIS A 457 -19.44 21.14 -5.82
C HIS A 457 -18.02 21.02 -5.25
N GLU A 458 -17.85 20.17 -4.27
CA GLU A 458 -16.57 19.93 -3.62
C GLU A 458 -15.84 18.78 -4.34
N LEU A 459 -14.70 19.09 -4.96
CA LEU A 459 -13.98 18.22 -5.89
C LEU A 459 -13.12 17.14 -5.23
N SER A 460 -13.30 16.85 -3.95
CA SER A 460 -12.28 16.12 -3.20
C SER A 460 -12.27 14.61 -3.34
N ALA A 461 -13.37 13.93 -3.66
CA ALA A 461 -13.38 12.48 -3.66
C ALA A 461 -14.28 11.79 -4.71
N ASN A 462 -15.42 12.35 -5.09
CA ASN A 462 -16.40 11.65 -5.93
C ASN A 462 -16.56 12.27 -7.32
N VAL A 463 -15.93 11.68 -8.32
CA VAL A 463 -16.03 12.10 -9.73
C VAL A 463 -17.43 11.89 -10.32
N GLY A 464 -18.30 11.14 -9.65
CA GLY A 464 -19.64 10.81 -10.12
C GLY A 464 -20.77 11.75 -9.70
N ASP A 465 -20.49 12.79 -8.91
CA ASP A 465 -21.50 13.74 -8.43
C ASP A 465 -21.85 14.78 -9.51
N TRP A 466 -23.12 15.08 -9.64
CA TRP A 466 -23.60 16.04 -10.60
C TRP A 466 -24.89 16.73 -10.18
N PHE A 467 -25.17 17.88 -10.82
CA PHE A 467 -26.43 18.62 -10.69
C PHE A 467 -26.82 19.22 -12.02
N ASP A 468 -28.09 19.60 -12.16
CA ASP A 468 -28.54 20.43 -13.27
C ASP A 468 -29.75 21.27 -12.86
N VAL A 469 -29.97 22.37 -13.59
CA VAL A 469 -31.12 23.26 -13.46
C VAL A 469 -31.68 23.46 -14.86
N ILE A 470 -32.85 22.91 -15.12
CA ILE A 470 -33.41 22.77 -16.45
C ILE A 470 -34.71 23.58 -16.53
N PRO A 471 -34.74 24.71 -17.25
CA PRO A 471 -36.00 25.38 -17.55
C PRO A 471 -36.86 24.51 -18.43
N ILE A 472 -38.10 24.24 -17.98
CA ILE A 472 -39.10 23.44 -18.69
C ILE A 472 -40.30 24.34 -19.08
N SER A 473 -41.33 23.75 -19.65
CA SER A 473 -42.47 24.49 -20.15
C SER A 473 -43.23 25.24 -19.03
N GLY A 474 -43.93 26.34 -19.36
CA GLY A 474 -44.81 27.02 -18.43
C GLY A 474 -44.13 27.81 -17.33
N ALA A 475 -42.92 28.37 -17.55
CA ALA A 475 -42.09 29.01 -16.56
C ALA A 475 -41.64 28.12 -15.39
N ARG A 476 -41.82 26.80 -15.49
CA ARG A 476 -41.39 25.81 -14.49
C ARG A 476 -39.91 25.54 -14.61
N VAL A 477 -39.33 25.06 -13.53
CA VAL A 477 -37.95 24.66 -13.50
C VAL A 477 -37.81 23.26 -12.89
N ALA A 478 -36.99 22.44 -13.50
CA ALA A 478 -36.55 21.19 -12.91
C ALA A 478 -35.18 21.36 -12.27
N LEU A 479 -35.05 20.84 -11.05
CA LEU A 479 -33.82 20.79 -10.25
C LEU A 479 -33.44 19.33 -10.07
N VAL A 480 -32.19 19.01 -10.31
CA VAL A 480 -31.71 17.63 -10.18
C VAL A 480 -30.33 17.60 -9.54
N VAL A 481 -30.16 16.62 -8.65
CA VAL A 481 -28.87 16.26 -8.06
C VAL A 481 -28.76 14.75 -8.13
N GLY A 482 -27.63 14.24 -8.54
CA GLY A 482 -27.39 12.81 -8.63
C GLY A 482 -25.97 12.42 -8.29
N HIS A 483 -25.83 11.14 -7.96
CA HIS A 483 -24.57 10.52 -7.61
C HIS A 483 -24.40 9.21 -8.38
N LEU A 484 -23.21 9.02 -8.92
CA LEU A 484 -22.75 7.79 -9.58
C LEU A 484 -21.55 7.24 -8.85
N VAL A 485 -21.57 5.95 -8.53
CA VAL A 485 -20.45 5.30 -7.85
C VAL A 485 -19.26 5.16 -8.79
N GLY A 486 -18.11 5.77 -8.45
CA GLY A 486 -16.87 5.63 -9.21
C GLY A 486 -16.00 6.88 -9.16
N GLN A 487 -14.68 6.67 -9.35
CA GLN A 487 -13.67 7.75 -9.35
C GLN A 487 -12.88 7.79 -10.67
N SER A 488 -13.38 7.14 -11.71
CA SER A 488 -12.70 7.00 -12.99
C SER A 488 -13.18 8.03 -14.02
N MET A 489 -12.39 8.20 -15.08
CA MET A 489 -12.77 8.99 -16.27
C MET A 489 -14.07 8.47 -16.89
N GLN A 490 -14.33 7.17 -16.77
CA GLN A 490 -15.55 6.56 -17.25
C GLN A 490 -16.76 7.01 -16.42
N ALA A 491 -16.66 7.07 -15.09
CA ALA A 491 -17.73 7.60 -14.26
C ALA A 491 -18.09 9.04 -14.63
N ALA A 492 -17.10 9.88 -14.95
CA ALA A 492 -17.34 11.23 -15.45
C ALA A 492 -18.07 11.24 -16.80
N ALA A 493 -17.70 10.37 -17.72
CA ALA A 493 -18.36 10.26 -19.03
C ALA A 493 -19.81 9.78 -18.90
N GLU A 494 -20.05 8.78 -18.06
CA GLU A 494 -21.40 8.25 -17.80
C GLU A 494 -22.29 9.29 -17.08
N MET A 495 -21.75 10.05 -16.15
CA MET A 495 -22.43 11.18 -15.53
C MET A 495 -22.88 12.19 -16.59
N GLY A 496 -22.02 12.53 -17.56
CA GLY A 496 -22.37 13.42 -18.66
C GLY A 496 -23.50 12.88 -19.55
N ARG A 497 -23.53 11.56 -19.79
CA ARG A 497 -24.61 10.89 -20.54
C ARG A 497 -25.93 10.95 -19.77
N LEU A 498 -25.93 10.61 -18.47
CA LEU A 498 -27.13 10.68 -17.62
C LEU A 498 -27.68 12.09 -17.59
N ARG A 499 -26.85 13.10 -17.42
CA ARG A 499 -27.27 14.51 -17.43
C ARG A 499 -27.91 14.90 -18.77
N SER A 500 -27.28 14.52 -19.88
CA SER A 500 -27.82 14.78 -21.22
C SER A 500 -29.17 14.08 -21.46
N ALA A 501 -29.31 12.84 -21.00
CA ALA A 501 -30.55 12.09 -21.07
C ALA A 501 -31.65 12.77 -20.25
N ILE A 502 -31.37 13.18 -19.01
CA ILE A 502 -32.34 13.89 -18.17
C ILE A 502 -32.76 15.20 -18.82
N SER A 503 -31.83 16.00 -19.32
CA SER A 503 -32.15 17.26 -20.00
C SER A 503 -33.05 17.04 -21.23
N THR A 504 -32.79 15.98 -22.00
CA THR A 504 -33.59 15.60 -23.15
C THR A 504 -35.01 15.14 -22.76
N LEU A 505 -35.11 14.31 -21.71
CA LEU A 505 -36.43 13.82 -21.21
C LEU A 505 -37.21 14.95 -20.54
N ALA A 506 -36.53 15.83 -19.79
CA ALA A 506 -37.17 17.03 -19.20
C ALA A 506 -37.76 17.97 -20.26
N ALA A 507 -37.08 18.09 -21.41
CA ALA A 507 -37.60 18.89 -22.54
C ALA A 507 -38.89 18.30 -23.16
N GLN A 508 -39.17 17.02 -22.96
CA GLN A 508 -40.45 16.38 -23.33
C GLN A 508 -41.59 16.62 -22.34
N ASP A 509 -41.27 17.30 -21.25
CA ASP A 509 -42.24 17.67 -20.22
C ASP A 509 -42.93 16.47 -19.52
N LEU A 510 -42.16 15.37 -19.39
CA LEU A 510 -42.63 14.15 -18.70
C LEU A 510 -42.86 14.40 -17.21
N ALA A 511 -43.79 13.67 -16.63
CA ALA A 511 -43.95 13.65 -15.17
C ALA A 511 -42.69 13.08 -14.51
N PRO A 512 -42.29 13.56 -13.30
CA PRO A 512 -41.07 13.12 -12.65
C PRO A 512 -40.88 11.60 -12.52
N GLU A 513 -41.94 10.88 -12.20
CA GLU A 513 -41.96 9.41 -12.13
C GLU A 513 -41.74 8.73 -13.49
N GLU A 514 -42.29 9.28 -14.57
CA GLU A 514 -42.10 8.77 -15.94
C GLU A 514 -40.69 9.05 -16.41
N LEU A 515 -40.16 10.25 -16.14
CA LEU A 515 -38.78 10.60 -16.46
C LEU A 515 -37.80 9.62 -15.81
N LEU A 516 -37.96 9.35 -14.51
CA LEU A 516 -37.10 8.40 -13.81
C LEU A 516 -37.25 6.96 -14.35
N ALA A 517 -38.46 6.55 -14.73
CA ALA A 517 -38.69 5.24 -15.34
C ALA A 517 -37.96 5.10 -16.68
N HIS A 518 -38.08 6.08 -17.58
CA HIS A 518 -37.38 6.10 -18.86
C HIS A 518 -35.86 6.15 -18.68
N LEU A 519 -35.38 6.90 -17.68
CA LEU A 519 -33.95 6.96 -17.35
C LEU A 519 -33.44 5.61 -16.84
N ASN A 520 -34.23 4.92 -16.01
CA ASN A 520 -33.94 3.56 -15.52
C ASN A 520 -33.84 2.55 -16.68
N ASP A 521 -34.80 2.57 -17.62
CA ASP A 521 -34.76 1.69 -18.78
C ASP A 521 -33.49 1.94 -19.62
N LEU A 522 -33.12 3.21 -19.83
CA LEU A 522 -31.93 3.59 -20.58
C LEU A 522 -30.64 3.11 -19.89
N VAL A 523 -30.57 3.17 -18.57
CA VAL A 523 -29.43 2.66 -17.77
C VAL A 523 -29.40 1.13 -17.83
N THR A 524 -30.53 0.46 -17.75
CA THR A 524 -30.64 -1.00 -17.82
C THR A 524 -30.21 -1.53 -19.19
N ASP A 525 -30.70 -0.95 -20.28
CA ASP A 525 -30.32 -1.32 -21.65
C ASP A 525 -28.82 -1.17 -21.89
N GLN A 526 -28.23 -0.09 -21.35
CA GLN A 526 -26.78 0.13 -21.46
C GLN A 526 -25.98 -0.89 -20.64
N ALA A 527 -26.43 -1.24 -19.42
CA ALA A 527 -25.78 -2.26 -18.61
C ALA A 527 -25.85 -3.65 -19.27
N GLU A 528 -26.95 -3.99 -19.92
CA GLU A 528 -27.12 -5.26 -20.65
C GLU A 528 -26.29 -5.32 -21.95
N ALA A 529 -25.97 -4.19 -22.54
CA ALA A 529 -25.16 -4.11 -23.77
C ALA A 529 -23.66 -4.40 -23.54
N HIS A 530 -23.18 -4.42 -22.28
CA HIS A 530 -21.80 -4.70 -21.94
C HIS A 530 -21.63 -6.16 -21.46
N PRO A 531 -20.49 -6.83 -21.78
CA PRO A 531 -20.22 -8.17 -21.26
C PRO A 531 -20.18 -8.19 -19.72
N PRO A 532 -20.68 -9.25 -19.05
CA PRO A 532 -20.73 -9.33 -17.60
C PRO A 532 -19.35 -9.31 -16.90
N ASP A 533 -18.26 -9.56 -17.65
CA ASP A 533 -16.89 -9.55 -17.16
C ASP A 533 -16.17 -8.22 -17.39
N ASP A 534 -16.83 -7.21 -17.96
CA ASP A 534 -16.24 -5.89 -18.16
C ASP A 534 -16.41 -5.06 -16.89
N PRO A 535 -15.30 -4.69 -16.19
CA PRO A 535 -15.36 -3.84 -14.99
C PRO A 535 -16.05 -2.49 -15.27
N SER A 536 -16.13 -2.09 -16.52
CA SER A 536 -16.78 -0.86 -16.95
C SER A 536 -18.31 -0.92 -16.98
N ALA A 537 -18.88 -2.12 -17.05
CA ALA A 537 -20.33 -2.34 -17.10
C ALA A 537 -21.05 -2.01 -15.78
N THR A 538 -20.35 -1.97 -14.66
CA THR A 538 -20.92 -1.81 -13.33
C THR A 538 -21.11 -0.36 -12.89
N THR A 539 -20.61 0.62 -13.63
CA THR A 539 -20.55 2.01 -13.19
C THR A 539 -21.90 2.72 -13.21
N LEU A 540 -22.79 2.38 -14.14
CA LEU A 540 -24.12 3.01 -14.30
C LEU A 540 -25.18 2.42 -13.38
N ALA A 541 -25.12 1.11 -13.13
CA ALA A 541 -26.07 0.44 -12.24
C ALA A 541 -25.84 0.88 -10.80
N GLY A 542 -26.91 1.35 -10.15
CA GLY A 542 -26.81 1.88 -8.80
C GLY A 542 -26.69 3.40 -8.72
N ALA A 543 -26.75 4.12 -9.84
CA ALA A 543 -26.81 5.58 -9.83
C ALA A 543 -28.07 6.07 -9.08
N THR A 544 -27.90 7.14 -8.32
CA THR A 544 -28.98 7.74 -7.52
C THR A 544 -29.22 9.17 -7.96
N CYS A 545 -30.48 9.62 -7.96
CA CYS A 545 -30.79 11.01 -8.20
C CYS A 545 -32.10 11.42 -7.54
N VAL A 546 -32.19 12.72 -7.26
CA VAL A 546 -33.43 13.40 -6.87
C VAL A 546 -33.80 14.36 -7.98
N TYR A 547 -35.02 14.27 -8.46
CA TYR A 547 -35.58 15.12 -9.50
C TYR A 547 -36.78 15.88 -8.94
N ALA A 548 -36.72 17.22 -8.99
CA ALA A 548 -37.75 18.10 -8.44
C ALA A 548 -38.22 19.08 -9.52
N VAL A 549 -39.52 19.23 -9.70
CA VAL A 549 -40.15 20.20 -10.64
C VAL A 549 -40.90 21.24 -9.83
N TYR A 550 -40.47 22.48 -9.88
CA TYR A 550 -41.14 23.64 -9.27
C TYR A 550 -41.94 24.45 -10.28
N ASP A 551 -43.22 24.70 -9.96
CA ASP A 551 -44.11 25.59 -10.72
C ASP A 551 -44.31 26.91 -9.92
N PRO A 552 -43.81 28.06 -10.43
CA PRO A 552 -43.89 29.35 -9.74
C PRO A 552 -45.31 29.94 -9.76
N ILE A 553 -46.25 29.40 -10.59
CA ILE A 553 -47.61 29.86 -10.70
C ILE A 553 -48.47 29.17 -9.64
N SER A 554 -48.44 27.86 -9.57
CA SER A 554 -49.16 27.08 -8.56
C SER A 554 -48.43 27.03 -7.20
N ARG A 555 -47.12 27.41 -7.18
CA ARG A 555 -46.21 27.32 -6.03
C ARG A 555 -46.06 25.88 -5.50
N ARG A 556 -46.17 24.91 -6.37
CA ARG A 556 -46.02 23.49 -6.05
C ARG A 556 -44.73 22.92 -6.56
N CYS A 557 -44.14 22.08 -5.77
CA CYS A 557 -42.95 21.31 -6.13
C CYS A 557 -43.29 19.82 -6.09
N THR A 558 -43.06 19.16 -7.21
CA THR A 558 -43.21 17.69 -7.32
C THR A 558 -41.84 17.04 -7.26
N PHE A 559 -41.67 16.12 -6.33
CA PHE A 559 -40.43 15.40 -6.10
C PHE A 559 -40.57 13.93 -6.49
N ALA A 560 -39.52 13.39 -7.12
CA ALA A 560 -39.28 11.96 -7.28
C ALA A 560 -37.83 11.61 -7.03
N ARG A 561 -37.55 10.38 -6.58
CA ARG A 561 -36.17 9.96 -6.35
C ARG A 561 -35.93 8.50 -6.76
N ALA A 562 -34.75 8.28 -7.33
CA ALA A 562 -34.17 6.97 -7.59
C ALA A 562 -33.06 6.72 -6.56
N GLY A 563 -33.29 5.86 -5.57
CA GLY A 563 -32.41 5.70 -4.43
C GLY A 563 -32.15 7.04 -3.73
N GLY A 564 -30.93 7.21 -3.21
CA GLY A 564 -30.43 8.50 -2.79
C GLY A 564 -31.08 9.11 -1.56
N LEU A 565 -30.81 10.41 -1.41
CA LEU A 565 -31.15 11.19 -0.25
C LEU A 565 -32.48 11.93 -0.44
N ALA A 566 -33.17 12.16 0.67
CA ALA A 566 -34.40 12.93 0.65
C ALA A 566 -34.09 14.43 0.46
N PRO A 567 -34.92 15.18 -0.32
CA PRO A 567 -34.81 16.63 -0.38
C PRO A 567 -35.14 17.24 0.97
N VAL A 568 -34.52 18.40 1.26
CA VAL A 568 -34.84 19.17 2.46
C VAL A 568 -35.52 20.46 2.04
N ILE A 569 -36.61 20.83 2.68
CA ILE A 569 -37.35 22.06 2.46
C ILE A 569 -37.24 22.91 3.71
N ILE A 570 -36.90 24.17 3.53
CA ILE A 570 -36.87 25.14 4.61
C ILE A 570 -37.86 26.26 4.26
N LYS A 571 -38.93 26.40 5.06
CA LYS A 571 -39.94 27.42 4.85
C LYS A 571 -39.43 28.79 5.25
N PRO A 572 -40.04 29.89 4.76
CA PRO A 572 -39.58 31.26 5.04
C PRO A 572 -39.49 31.58 6.54
N GLU A 573 -40.33 30.96 7.35
CA GLU A 573 -40.30 31.09 8.82
C GLU A 573 -39.18 30.26 9.49
N GLY A 574 -38.37 29.54 8.71
CA GLY A 574 -37.26 28.73 9.21
C GLY A 574 -37.64 27.26 9.59
N ALA A 575 -38.90 26.88 9.38
CA ALA A 575 -39.35 25.50 9.63
C ALA A 575 -38.70 24.55 8.60
N VAL A 576 -38.09 23.48 9.10
CA VAL A 576 -37.46 22.43 8.28
C VAL A 576 -38.50 21.31 8.06
N GLU A 577 -38.71 20.92 6.82
CA GLU A 577 -39.61 19.86 6.42
C GLU A 577 -38.84 18.85 5.52
N LEU A 578 -38.97 17.59 5.83
CA LEU A 578 -38.50 16.49 5.00
C LEU A 578 -39.70 15.87 4.30
N PRO A 579 -39.95 16.15 3.02
CA PRO A 579 -41.09 15.54 2.31
C PRO A 579 -40.89 14.03 2.26
N ASP A 580 -41.98 13.30 2.59
CA ASP A 580 -41.97 11.82 2.58
C ASP A 580 -42.05 11.28 1.14
N VAL A 581 -40.99 11.53 0.38
CA VAL A 581 -40.83 11.05 -0.99
C VAL A 581 -40.41 9.58 -0.92
N PRO A 582 -41.18 8.63 -1.42
CA PRO A 582 -40.78 7.22 -1.41
C PRO A 582 -39.46 7.01 -2.15
N ALA A 583 -38.55 6.23 -1.55
CA ALA A 583 -37.28 5.87 -2.19
C ALA A 583 -37.55 4.79 -3.25
N GLY A 584 -37.51 5.18 -4.51
CA GLY A 584 -37.45 4.22 -5.62
C GLY A 584 -36.13 3.47 -5.66
N PRO A 585 -36.00 2.37 -6.39
CA PRO A 585 -34.73 1.67 -6.58
C PRO A 585 -33.69 2.60 -7.24
N PRO A 586 -32.39 2.46 -6.94
CA PRO A 586 -31.36 3.11 -7.74
C PRO A 586 -31.49 2.73 -9.22
N LEU A 587 -31.08 3.63 -10.11
CA LEU A 587 -31.18 3.42 -11.57
C LEU A 587 -30.43 2.15 -11.99
N GLY A 588 -31.01 1.34 -12.84
CA GLY A 588 -30.43 0.07 -13.33
C GLY A 588 -30.36 -1.06 -12.32
N SER A 589 -30.85 -0.88 -11.07
CA SER A 589 -30.79 -1.91 -10.03
C SER A 589 -32.15 -2.53 -9.67
N GLY A 590 -33.25 -2.01 -10.22
CA GLY A 590 -34.59 -2.49 -9.92
C GLY A 590 -35.60 -2.08 -10.98
N ARG A 591 -36.83 -2.56 -10.84
CA ARG A 591 -37.94 -2.16 -11.70
C ARG A 591 -38.79 -1.08 -11.03
N PRO A 592 -39.25 -0.05 -11.78
CA PRO A 592 -40.18 0.94 -11.27
C PRO A 592 -41.44 0.23 -10.67
N PRO A 593 -42.23 0.87 -9.80
CA PRO A 593 -42.56 2.29 -9.92
C PRO A 593 -41.67 3.21 -9.10
N TYR A 594 -41.48 4.42 -9.67
CA TYR A 594 -41.09 5.60 -8.92
C TYR A 594 -42.36 6.35 -8.53
N GLU A 595 -42.41 6.84 -7.30
CA GLU A 595 -43.54 7.57 -6.80
C GLU A 595 -43.20 9.04 -6.58
N THR A 596 -44.21 9.92 -6.71
CA THR A 596 -44.05 11.36 -6.54
C THR A 596 -44.78 11.87 -5.32
N VAL A 597 -44.21 12.92 -4.74
CA VAL A 597 -44.86 13.71 -3.70
C VAL A 597 -44.89 15.17 -4.14
N GLU A 598 -46.05 15.78 -4.07
CA GLU A 598 -46.29 17.17 -4.38
C GLU A 598 -46.43 17.99 -3.09
N VAL A 599 -45.65 19.07 -2.95
CA VAL A 599 -45.63 19.95 -1.79
C VAL A 599 -45.90 21.37 -2.22
N GLU A 600 -46.78 22.09 -1.53
CA GLU A 600 -46.99 23.53 -1.74
C GLU A 600 -45.92 24.32 -0.94
N LEU A 601 -45.19 25.17 -1.67
CA LEU A 601 -44.04 25.93 -1.14
C LEU A 601 -44.40 27.44 -1.11
N PRO A 602 -44.48 28.06 0.06
CA PRO A 602 -44.52 29.50 0.17
C PRO A 602 -43.37 30.18 -0.55
N VAL A 603 -43.58 31.34 -1.07
CA VAL A 603 -42.51 32.16 -1.73
C VAL A 603 -41.40 32.42 -0.72
N GLY A 604 -40.12 32.25 -1.16
CA GLY A 604 -38.96 32.37 -0.28
C GLY A 604 -38.57 31.08 0.45
N SER A 605 -39.28 29.95 0.23
CA SER A 605 -38.84 28.64 0.72
C SER A 605 -37.53 28.25 0.05
N ALA A 606 -36.62 27.60 0.77
CA ALA A 606 -35.41 27.02 0.22
C ALA A 606 -35.58 25.52 0.00
N ILE A 607 -35.36 25.07 -1.25
CA ILE A 607 -35.22 23.65 -1.63
C ILE A 607 -33.74 23.33 -1.59
N VAL A 608 -33.38 22.31 -0.82
CA VAL A 608 -31.98 21.85 -0.65
C VAL A 608 -31.87 20.44 -1.19
N LEU A 609 -31.09 20.28 -2.24
CA LEU A 609 -30.75 18.98 -2.82
C LEU A 609 -29.25 18.73 -2.67
N SER A 610 -28.86 17.51 -2.24
CA SER A 610 -27.46 17.18 -1.99
C SER A 610 -27.15 15.71 -2.28
N THR A 611 -25.89 15.40 -2.63
CA THR A 611 -25.43 14.02 -2.87
C THR A 611 -25.00 13.32 -1.59
N SER A 612 -24.88 14.03 -0.47
CA SER A 612 -24.68 13.43 0.86
C SER A 612 -25.72 13.95 1.87
N SER A 613 -25.90 13.18 2.94
CA SER A 613 -26.92 13.52 3.95
C SER A 613 -26.52 14.76 4.74
N LEU A 614 -27.33 15.81 4.63
CA LEU A 614 -27.25 17.01 5.48
C LEU A 614 -27.97 16.81 6.82
N VAL A 615 -28.81 15.79 6.91
CA VAL A 615 -29.65 15.48 8.07
C VAL A 615 -29.29 14.10 8.57
N GLN A 616 -28.68 13.98 9.73
CA GLN A 616 -28.26 12.69 10.28
C GLN A 616 -29.46 11.86 10.73
N GLY A 617 -29.52 10.61 10.27
CA GLY A 617 -30.60 9.69 10.65
C GLY A 617 -32.02 10.10 10.24
N GLY A 618 -32.16 11.13 9.38
CA GLY A 618 -33.46 11.67 8.99
C GLY A 618 -34.12 12.59 10.05
N ASP A 619 -33.38 13.02 11.05
CA ASP A 619 -33.86 13.95 12.07
C ASP A 619 -33.57 15.41 11.68
N PRO A 620 -34.63 16.24 11.38
CA PRO A 620 -34.46 17.65 11.05
C PRO A 620 -33.67 18.47 12.09
N GLN A 621 -33.65 18.03 13.36
CA GLN A 621 -32.95 18.72 14.45
C GLN A 621 -31.43 18.58 14.38
N THR A 622 -30.93 17.71 13.52
CA THR A 622 -29.48 17.53 13.33
C THR A 622 -28.86 18.58 12.41
N LEU A 623 -29.66 19.39 11.73
CA LEU A 623 -29.16 20.55 10.99
C LEU A 623 -28.62 21.60 11.98
N PRO A 624 -27.50 22.29 11.64
CA PRO A 624 -27.04 23.42 12.43
C PRO A 624 -28.15 24.45 12.65
N ALA A 625 -28.33 24.90 13.90
CA ALA A 625 -29.48 25.68 14.33
C ALA A 625 -29.64 27.03 13.59
N ASP A 626 -28.57 27.58 13.07
CA ASP A 626 -28.52 28.85 12.33
C ASP A 626 -28.75 28.64 10.81
N LEU A 627 -28.60 27.46 10.31
CA LEU A 627 -28.66 27.15 8.88
C LEU A 627 -30.04 27.49 8.26
N PRO A 628 -31.19 27.14 8.86
CA PRO A 628 -32.50 27.50 8.33
C PRO A 628 -32.66 29.01 8.12
N GLN A 629 -32.20 29.85 9.07
CA GLN A 629 -32.27 31.28 8.98
C GLN A 629 -31.32 31.86 7.91
N VAL A 630 -30.15 31.25 7.75
CA VAL A 630 -29.19 31.61 6.69
C VAL A 630 -29.77 31.36 5.31
N LEU A 631 -30.43 30.21 5.10
CA LEU A 631 -30.97 29.80 3.81
C LEU A 631 -32.23 30.55 3.37
N THR A 632 -33.04 31.05 4.31
CA THR A 632 -34.28 31.75 4.02
C THR A 632 -34.16 33.28 4.07
N ASN A 633 -33.01 33.83 4.44
CA ASN A 633 -32.78 35.28 4.47
C ASN A 633 -32.80 35.87 3.05
N PRO A 634 -33.82 36.71 2.69
CA PRO A 634 -33.94 37.22 1.32
C PRO A 634 -32.86 38.25 0.96
N HIS A 635 -32.17 38.84 1.95
CA HIS A 635 -31.11 39.81 1.75
C HIS A 635 -29.71 39.19 1.64
N ARG A 636 -29.59 37.87 1.84
CA ARG A 636 -28.33 37.17 1.75
C ARG A 636 -28.17 36.50 0.36
N PRO A 637 -27.06 36.72 -0.35
CA PRO A 637 -26.79 35.99 -1.59
C PRO A 637 -26.84 34.50 -1.36
N MET A 638 -27.39 33.77 -2.32
CA MET A 638 -27.51 32.30 -2.21
C MET A 638 -26.16 31.61 -2.22
N GLU A 639 -25.16 32.20 -2.84
CA GLU A 639 -23.77 31.74 -2.84
C GLU A 639 -23.18 31.68 -1.42
N ASP A 640 -23.41 32.77 -0.62
CA ASP A 640 -22.96 32.80 0.77
C ASP A 640 -23.69 31.75 1.64
N ALA A 641 -24.94 31.49 1.28
CA ALA A 641 -25.74 30.46 1.94
C ALA A 641 -25.19 29.05 1.63
N CYS A 642 -24.81 28.76 0.37
CA CYS A 642 -24.12 27.53 -0.03
C CYS A 642 -22.80 27.36 0.75
N ASP A 643 -21.97 28.41 0.86
CA ASP A 643 -20.71 28.34 1.59
C ASP A 643 -20.89 28.07 3.09
N ALA A 644 -22.01 28.53 3.67
CA ALA A 644 -22.35 28.23 5.06
C ALA A 644 -22.71 26.74 5.24
N VAL A 645 -23.51 26.17 4.30
CA VAL A 645 -23.86 24.73 4.31
C VAL A 645 -22.63 23.86 4.18
N ILE A 646 -21.73 24.17 3.23
CA ILE A 646 -20.50 23.41 3.00
C ILE A 646 -19.61 23.44 4.26
N ARG A 647 -19.40 24.59 4.88
CA ARG A 647 -18.62 24.68 6.13
C ARG A 647 -19.21 23.81 7.23
N ALA A 648 -20.52 23.88 7.44
CA ALA A 648 -21.18 23.06 8.45
C ALA A 648 -21.07 21.55 8.16
N HIS A 649 -21.03 21.17 6.88
CA HIS A 649 -20.84 19.80 6.47
C HIS A 649 -19.41 19.30 6.71
N GLN A 650 -18.41 20.12 6.37
CA GLN A 650 -16.97 19.83 6.60
C GLN A 650 -16.65 19.67 8.09
N ASP A 651 -17.21 20.55 8.94
CA ASP A 651 -17.05 20.49 10.39
C ASP A 651 -17.59 19.16 11.00
N SER A 652 -18.52 18.50 10.30
CA SER A 652 -19.04 17.18 10.70
C SER A 652 -18.12 16.00 10.34
N GLY A 653 -17.03 16.23 9.59
CA GLY A 653 -16.10 15.19 9.12
C GLY A 653 -16.68 14.29 8.04
N ALA A 654 -17.73 14.75 7.34
CA ALA A 654 -18.38 14.00 6.27
C ALA A 654 -17.62 14.10 4.94
N ASP A 655 -17.89 13.13 4.04
CA ASP A 655 -17.32 13.07 2.70
C ASP A 655 -17.76 14.27 1.82
N SER A 656 -17.15 14.39 0.64
CA SER A 656 -17.46 15.41 -0.36
C SER A 656 -18.94 15.50 -0.70
N ILE A 657 -19.42 16.72 -0.99
CA ILE A 657 -20.83 17.00 -1.25
C ILE A 657 -21.00 17.84 -2.51
N THR A 658 -21.98 17.47 -3.32
CA THR A 658 -22.57 18.38 -4.32
C THR A 658 -23.88 18.91 -3.76
N LEU A 659 -23.98 20.23 -3.71
CA LEU A 659 -25.09 20.96 -3.12
C LEU A 659 -25.75 21.86 -4.18
N LEU A 660 -27.06 21.76 -4.30
CA LEU A 660 -27.90 22.65 -5.10
C LEU A 660 -28.95 23.26 -4.19
N LEU A 661 -28.91 24.57 -4.06
CA LEU A 661 -29.89 25.39 -3.33
C LEU A 661 -30.79 26.14 -4.30
N ALA A 662 -32.08 26.14 -4.05
CA ALA A 662 -33.02 26.91 -4.83
C ALA A 662 -34.03 27.60 -3.91
N ARG A 663 -34.03 28.94 -3.94
CA ARG A 663 -35.03 29.74 -3.21
C ARG A 663 -36.21 30.07 -4.12
N THR A 664 -37.41 29.66 -3.72
CA THR A 664 -38.61 29.76 -4.54
C THR A 664 -39.03 31.22 -4.74
N LYS A 665 -39.41 31.55 -5.97
CA LYS A 665 -40.05 32.80 -6.37
C LYS A 665 -41.45 32.51 -6.88
N SER A 666 -42.29 33.47 -7.02
CA SER A 666 -43.56 33.36 -7.72
C SER A 666 -43.62 34.39 -8.85
N LEU A 667 -44.37 34.08 -9.89
CA LEU A 667 -44.75 35.07 -10.87
C LEU A 667 -45.82 35.97 -10.30
N GLY A 668 -45.74 37.24 -10.58
CA GLY A 668 -46.74 38.22 -10.16
C GLY A 668 -48.12 37.98 -10.84
N GLU A 669 -49.18 38.43 -10.17
CA GLU A 669 -50.54 38.36 -10.76
C GLU A 669 -50.63 39.16 -12.06
N ASP A 670 -49.80 40.16 -12.23
CA ASP A 670 -49.66 40.98 -13.43
C ASP A 670 -48.94 40.26 -14.59
N GLN A 671 -48.29 39.15 -14.31
CA GLN A 671 -47.57 38.35 -15.32
C GLN A 671 -48.36 37.14 -15.81
N VAL A 672 -49.47 36.79 -15.20
CA VAL A 672 -50.31 35.62 -15.56
C VAL A 672 -51.74 36.01 -15.82
N ALA A 673 -52.26 35.63 -16.93
CA ALA A 673 -53.69 35.81 -17.25
C ALA A 673 -54.30 34.45 -17.65
N ALA A 674 -55.41 34.10 -17.04
CA ALA A 674 -56.08 32.82 -17.25
C ALA A 674 -57.59 32.98 -17.46
N TRP A 675 -58.12 32.22 -18.38
CA TRP A 675 -59.54 32.20 -18.71
C TRP A 675 -60.09 30.79 -18.88
N THR A 676 -61.35 30.60 -18.43
CA THR A 676 -62.07 29.34 -18.69
C THR A 676 -63.08 29.62 -19.80
N LEU A 677 -62.97 28.89 -20.87
CA LEU A 677 -63.77 29.04 -22.08
C LEU A 677 -64.69 27.84 -22.30
N PRO A 678 -65.94 28.04 -22.69
CA PRO A 678 -66.82 26.91 -23.10
C PRO A 678 -66.32 26.23 -24.36
N ASN A 679 -66.64 24.96 -24.53
CA ASN A 679 -66.31 24.21 -25.74
C ASN A 679 -67.34 24.55 -26.86
N ASP A 680 -67.14 25.69 -27.49
CA ASP A 680 -67.99 26.23 -28.55
C ASP A 680 -67.09 26.93 -29.61
N PRO A 681 -67.25 26.64 -30.88
CA PRO A 681 -66.52 27.29 -31.98
C PRO A 681 -66.52 28.81 -31.96
N ALA A 682 -67.57 29.42 -31.48
CA ALA A 682 -67.71 30.88 -31.36
C ALA A 682 -66.72 31.52 -30.38
N VAL A 683 -66.15 30.68 -29.47
CA VAL A 683 -65.29 31.17 -28.41
C VAL A 683 -63.87 31.49 -28.91
N VAL A 684 -63.46 31.00 -30.08
CA VAL A 684 -62.14 31.28 -30.68
C VAL A 684 -61.95 32.79 -30.86
N THR A 685 -62.99 33.51 -31.33
CA THR A 685 -62.93 34.98 -31.46
C THR A 685 -62.79 35.68 -30.10
N THR A 686 -63.46 35.17 -29.07
CA THR A 686 -63.38 35.70 -27.73
C THR A 686 -61.98 35.45 -27.16
N ALA A 687 -61.42 34.25 -27.36
CA ALA A 687 -60.06 33.89 -26.91
C ALA A 687 -59.02 34.83 -27.52
N ARG A 688 -59.08 35.10 -28.81
CA ARG A 688 -58.21 36.09 -29.50
C ARG A 688 -58.32 37.47 -28.86
N THR A 689 -59.55 37.99 -28.71
CA THR A 689 -59.77 39.30 -28.12
C THR A 689 -59.23 39.40 -26.72
N LEU A 690 -59.39 38.36 -25.91
CA LEU A 690 -58.82 38.32 -24.54
C LEU A 690 -57.31 38.34 -24.55
N ALA A 691 -56.66 37.56 -25.43
CA ALA A 691 -55.22 37.48 -25.58
C ALA A 691 -54.66 38.83 -26.06
N CYS A 692 -55.19 39.46 -27.12
CA CYS A 692 -54.76 40.76 -27.61
C CYS A 692 -54.89 41.86 -26.57
N ARG A 693 -56.04 41.87 -25.83
CA ARG A 693 -56.23 42.82 -24.74
C ARG A 693 -55.17 42.65 -23.62
N GLN A 694 -54.85 41.43 -23.33
CA GLN A 694 -53.81 41.15 -22.32
C GLN A 694 -52.40 41.57 -22.76
N LEU A 695 -52.08 41.37 -24.04
CA LEU A 695 -50.82 41.83 -24.62
C LEU A 695 -50.70 43.36 -24.58
N ALA A 696 -51.79 44.06 -24.89
CA ALA A 696 -51.83 45.50 -24.75
C ALA A 696 -51.64 45.92 -23.28
N ASN A 697 -52.23 45.24 -22.28
CA ASN A 697 -52.01 45.51 -20.88
C ASN A 697 -50.54 45.32 -20.47
N TRP A 698 -49.84 44.39 -21.17
CA TRP A 698 -48.46 44.08 -20.91
C TRP A 698 -47.47 44.88 -21.79
N SER A 699 -47.95 45.87 -22.60
CA SER A 699 -47.20 46.65 -23.57
C SER A 699 -46.40 45.74 -24.51
N SER A 700 -47.03 44.72 -25.06
CA SER A 700 -46.44 43.67 -25.87
C SER A 700 -47.20 43.46 -27.17
N GLU A 701 -47.76 44.56 -27.71
CA GLU A 701 -48.60 44.58 -28.92
C GLU A 701 -47.90 44.03 -30.14
N GLU A 702 -46.57 44.07 -30.21
CA GLU A 702 -45.74 43.50 -31.30
C GLU A 702 -45.95 41.99 -31.47
N LEU A 703 -46.33 41.30 -30.42
CA LEU A 703 -46.59 39.86 -30.41
C LEU A 703 -48.04 39.50 -30.82
N GLU A 704 -48.88 40.52 -30.92
CA GLU A 704 -50.35 40.35 -31.15
C GLU A 704 -50.63 39.44 -32.37
N PRO A 705 -50.04 39.69 -33.58
CA PRO A 705 -50.41 38.90 -34.76
C PRO A 705 -50.03 37.40 -34.60
N THR A 706 -48.88 37.13 -34.01
CA THR A 706 -48.40 35.78 -33.80
C THR A 706 -49.18 35.06 -32.68
N THR A 707 -49.45 35.76 -31.59
CA THR A 707 -50.22 35.23 -30.46
C THR A 707 -51.67 34.92 -30.83
N GLU A 708 -52.27 35.85 -31.61
CA GLU A 708 -53.63 35.66 -32.08
C GLU A 708 -53.76 34.35 -32.91
N LEU A 709 -52.80 34.12 -33.81
CA LEU A 709 -52.77 32.88 -34.58
C LEU A 709 -52.60 31.64 -33.70
N ILE A 710 -51.61 31.66 -32.78
CA ILE A 710 -51.33 30.55 -31.83
C ILE A 710 -52.58 30.22 -30.99
N VAL A 711 -53.19 31.23 -30.39
CA VAL A 711 -54.42 31.06 -29.59
C VAL A 711 -55.54 30.47 -30.43
N SER A 712 -55.72 30.98 -31.68
CA SER A 712 -56.73 30.46 -32.59
C SER A 712 -56.57 29.00 -32.91
N GLU A 713 -55.36 28.58 -33.24
CA GLU A 713 -55.06 27.19 -33.60
C GLU A 713 -55.17 26.28 -32.37
N LEU A 714 -54.62 26.66 -31.23
CA LEU A 714 -54.64 25.84 -30.03
C LEU A 714 -56.06 25.68 -29.48
N VAL A 715 -56.87 26.75 -29.42
CA VAL A 715 -58.25 26.70 -28.94
C VAL A 715 -59.12 25.93 -29.91
N THR A 716 -58.94 26.11 -31.23
CA THR A 716 -59.66 25.33 -32.26
C THR A 716 -59.35 23.84 -32.16
N ASN A 717 -58.08 23.47 -31.90
CA ASN A 717 -57.70 22.10 -31.67
C ASN A 717 -58.36 21.52 -30.41
N ALA A 718 -58.38 22.26 -29.31
CA ALA A 718 -59.06 21.84 -28.07
C ALA A 718 -60.55 21.63 -28.31
N ILE A 719 -61.28 22.53 -29.02
CA ILE A 719 -62.70 22.40 -29.37
C ILE A 719 -62.90 21.16 -30.23
N ARG A 720 -62.04 20.88 -31.19
CA ARG A 720 -62.21 19.75 -32.16
C ARG A 720 -62.01 18.37 -31.53
N TYR A 721 -61.08 18.27 -30.52
CA TYR A 721 -60.61 16.99 -30.04
C TYR A 721 -60.91 16.71 -28.56
N ALA A 722 -61.43 17.66 -27.82
CA ALA A 722 -61.80 17.52 -26.42
C ALA A 722 -63.27 17.77 -26.16
N SER A 723 -63.74 17.39 -24.98
CA SER A 723 -65.09 17.65 -24.47
C SER A 723 -64.96 18.28 -23.09
N GLY A 724 -65.69 19.37 -22.87
CA GLY A 724 -65.62 20.08 -21.56
C GLY A 724 -64.97 21.48 -21.71
N PRO A 725 -64.79 22.20 -20.61
CA PRO A 725 -64.26 23.54 -20.66
C PRO A 725 -62.79 23.53 -21.09
N ILE A 726 -62.38 24.59 -21.78
CA ILE A 726 -61.03 24.84 -22.26
C ILE A 726 -60.40 25.92 -21.37
N HIS A 727 -59.21 25.71 -20.86
CA HIS A 727 -58.49 26.70 -20.08
C HIS A 727 -57.39 27.30 -20.92
N LEU A 728 -57.50 28.57 -21.24
CA LEU A 728 -56.46 29.38 -21.89
C LEU A 728 -55.69 30.16 -20.81
N ARG A 729 -54.35 30.06 -20.88
CA ARG A 729 -53.46 30.81 -19.99
C ARG A 729 -52.33 31.48 -20.82
N LEU A 730 -52.11 32.74 -20.54
CA LEU A 730 -50.93 33.49 -21.00
C LEU A 730 -50.01 33.79 -19.83
N VAL A 731 -48.72 33.56 -20.03
CA VAL A 731 -47.71 33.84 -19.02
C VAL A 731 -46.61 34.69 -19.63
N ARG A 732 -46.32 35.85 -19.03
CA ARG A 732 -45.23 36.69 -19.42
C ARG A 732 -44.06 36.52 -18.44
N ASP A 733 -43.07 35.76 -18.85
CA ASP A 733 -41.83 35.49 -18.10
C ASP A 733 -40.62 35.96 -18.96
N LEU A 734 -39.57 35.16 -19.14
CA LEU A 734 -38.49 35.38 -20.14
C LEU A 734 -38.97 35.26 -21.59
N THR A 735 -40.08 34.63 -21.76
CA THR A 735 -40.80 34.45 -23.02
C THR A 735 -42.29 34.70 -22.80
N LEU A 736 -43.02 34.89 -23.87
CA LEU A 736 -44.48 34.86 -23.80
C LEU A 736 -44.93 33.41 -24.00
N ILE A 737 -45.56 32.82 -23.03
CA ILE A 737 -46.04 31.47 -23.03
C ILE A 737 -47.57 31.46 -23.21
N CYS A 738 -48.06 30.75 -24.22
CA CYS A 738 -49.48 30.48 -24.46
C CYS A 738 -49.77 29.02 -24.15
N GLU A 739 -50.64 28.74 -23.20
CA GLU A 739 -51.04 27.38 -22.79
C GLU A 739 -52.56 27.21 -22.99
N VAL A 740 -52.93 26.08 -23.62
CA VAL A 740 -54.33 25.67 -23.73
C VAL A 740 -54.48 24.26 -23.15
N THR A 741 -55.29 24.19 -22.09
CA THR A 741 -55.57 22.91 -21.42
C THR A 741 -56.95 22.42 -21.78
N ASP A 742 -57.01 21.15 -22.18
CA ASP A 742 -58.27 20.46 -22.51
C ASP A 742 -58.35 19.08 -21.83
N SER A 743 -59.53 18.48 -21.82
CA SER A 743 -59.83 17.19 -21.19
C SER A 743 -59.46 15.97 -22.00
N SER A 744 -58.87 16.12 -23.20
CA SER A 744 -58.49 15.00 -24.06
C SER A 744 -57.11 14.44 -23.73
N SER A 745 -56.96 13.13 -23.73
CA SER A 745 -55.66 12.45 -23.58
C SER A 745 -55.02 12.07 -24.91
N THR A 746 -55.61 12.50 -26.05
CA THR A 746 -55.13 12.16 -27.39
C THR A 746 -53.91 13.01 -27.72
N ALA A 747 -52.78 12.35 -28.10
CA ALA A 747 -51.59 13.05 -28.54
C ALA A 747 -51.81 13.85 -29.84
N PRO A 748 -51.38 15.13 -29.88
CA PRO A 748 -51.38 15.87 -31.10
C PRO A 748 -50.30 15.32 -32.06
N HIS A 749 -50.66 15.05 -33.31
CA HIS A 749 -49.73 14.59 -34.32
C HIS A 749 -49.37 15.71 -35.27
N LEU A 750 -48.07 16.03 -35.40
CA LEU A 750 -47.57 16.85 -36.52
C LEU A 750 -47.79 16.08 -37.81
N ARG A 751 -48.68 16.60 -38.67
CA ARG A 751 -48.80 16.11 -40.05
C ARG A 751 -48.19 17.13 -41.01
N HIS A 752 -47.36 16.69 -41.90
CA HIS A 752 -47.04 17.45 -43.12
C HIS A 752 -48.31 17.44 -43.97
N ALA A 753 -49.06 18.53 -43.90
CA ALA A 753 -50.22 18.73 -44.78
C ALA A 753 -49.75 19.12 -46.16
N TYR A 754 -50.15 18.41 -47.22
CA TYR A 754 -49.98 18.84 -48.60
C TYR A 754 -50.77 20.11 -48.85
N GLU A 755 -50.40 20.89 -49.85
CA GLU A 755 -50.98 22.21 -50.18
C GLU A 755 -52.53 22.15 -50.40
N THR A 756 -53.10 20.99 -50.57
CA THR A 756 -54.54 20.72 -50.83
C THR A 756 -55.37 20.36 -49.61
N ASP A 757 -54.75 20.18 -48.42
CA ASP A 757 -55.47 19.76 -47.21
C ASP A 757 -55.97 20.98 -46.44
N GLU A 758 -57.29 21.08 -46.26
CA GLU A 758 -57.95 22.12 -45.44
C GLU A 758 -57.81 21.94 -43.91
N GLY A 759 -57.10 20.93 -43.43
CA GLY A 759 -56.91 20.62 -42.01
C GLY A 759 -55.56 20.01 -41.73
N GLY A 760 -54.94 20.40 -40.58
CA GLY A 760 -53.71 19.84 -40.07
C GLY A 760 -52.46 20.72 -40.15
N ARG A 761 -52.60 21.98 -40.62
CA ARG A 761 -51.49 22.96 -40.69
C ARG A 761 -51.23 23.70 -39.42
N GLY A 762 -52.16 23.70 -38.45
CA GLY A 762 -52.12 24.54 -37.23
C GLY A 762 -50.90 24.32 -36.38
N LEU A 763 -50.58 23.04 -36.03
CA LEU A 763 -49.40 22.72 -35.26
C LEU A 763 -48.08 22.97 -35.99
N PHE A 764 -48.09 22.80 -37.30
CA PHE A 764 -46.89 23.12 -38.12
C PHE A 764 -46.64 24.62 -38.12
N LEU A 765 -47.66 25.45 -38.24
CA LEU A 765 -47.56 26.90 -38.16
C LEU A 765 -47.06 27.35 -36.79
N ILE A 766 -47.59 26.74 -35.72
CA ILE A 766 -47.11 27.00 -34.36
C ILE A 766 -45.62 26.69 -34.22
N ALA A 767 -45.20 25.54 -34.77
CA ALA A 767 -43.79 25.13 -34.70
C ALA A 767 -42.86 26.12 -35.46
N GLN A 768 -43.34 26.79 -36.51
CA GLN A 768 -42.58 27.78 -37.24
C GLN A 768 -42.55 29.15 -36.57
N LEU A 769 -43.61 29.52 -35.86
CA LEU A 769 -43.81 30.84 -35.27
C LEU A 769 -43.32 30.92 -33.80
N THR A 770 -42.95 29.82 -33.21
CA THR A 770 -42.60 29.75 -31.79
C THR A 770 -41.14 29.29 -31.62
N ARG A 771 -40.53 29.72 -30.54
CA ARG A 771 -39.18 29.24 -30.15
C ARG A 771 -39.24 27.78 -29.75
N ARG A 772 -40.26 27.42 -28.99
CA ARG A 772 -40.54 26.06 -28.50
C ARG A 772 -42.03 25.87 -28.42
N TRP A 773 -42.49 24.65 -28.58
CA TRP A 773 -43.85 24.21 -28.31
C TRP A 773 -43.87 22.76 -27.88
N GLY A 774 -44.92 22.30 -27.21
CA GLY A 774 -45.03 20.93 -26.79
C GLY A 774 -46.37 20.62 -26.16
N THR A 775 -46.47 19.40 -25.63
CA THR A 775 -47.66 18.89 -24.94
C THR A 775 -47.31 18.32 -23.61
N ARG A 776 -48.00 18.72 -22.59
CA ARG A 776 -47.89 18.18 -21.21
C ARG A 776 -49.17 17.40 -20.91
N TYR A 777 -49.01 16.17 -20.42
CA TYR A 777 -50.13 15.35 -19.99
C TYR A 777 -50.32 15.45 -18.48
N ALA A 778 -51.60 15.49 -18.06
CA ALA A 778 -52.00 15.47 -16.68
C ALA A 778 -53.02 14.33 -16.46
N ALA A 779 -53.29 13.98 -15.22
CA ALA A 779 -54.24 12.93 -14.86
C ALA A 779 -55.64 13.12 -15.48
N ARG A 780 -56.00 14.33 -15.84
CA ARG A 780 -57.28 14.68 -16.49
C ARG A 780 -57.04 15.65 -17.66
N GLY A 781 -56.55 15.11 -18.78
CA GLY A 781 -56.40 15.89 -20.00
C GLY A 781 -54.96 16.23 -20.35
N LYS A 782 -54.79 17.21 -21.26
CA LYS A 782 -53.49 17.68 -21.71
C LYS A 782 -53.42 19.20 -21.77
N THR A 783 -52.24 19.74 -21.69
CA THR A 783 -51.93 21.15 -21.98
C THR A 783 -51.01 21.20 -23.19
N ILE A 784 -51.44 21.90 -24.25
CA ILE A 784 -50.54 22.26 -25.35
C ILE A 784 -50.04 23.66 -25.08
N TRP A 785 -48.74 23.85 -25.18
CA TRP A 785 -48.09 25.10 -24.90
C TRP A 785 -47.18 25.56 -26.05
N ALA A 786 -47.00 26.85 -26.14
CA ALA A 786 -46.18 27.49 -27.15
C ALA A 786 -45.46 28.72 -26.58
N GLU A 787 -44.15 28.84 -26.82
CA GLU A 787 -43.31 29.93 -26.29
C GLU A 787 -42.86 30.82 -27.44
N GLN A 788 -43.06 32.14 -27.28
CA GLN A 788 -42.61 33.18 -28.20
C GLN A 788 -41.52 33.99 -27.53
N ALA A 789 -40.49 34.40 -28.30
CA ALA A 789 -39.47 35.34 -27.81
C ALA A 789 -40.14 36.72 -27.53
N LEU A 790 -39.83 37.27 -26.35
CA LEU A 790 -40.16 38.67 -26.12
C LEU A 790 -39.22 39.57 -26.96
N PRO A 791 -39.72 40.69 -27.51
CA PRO A 791 -38.86 41.69 -28.12
C PRO A 791 -37.83 42.16 -27.13
N LEU A 792 -36.58 42.29 -27.55
CA LEU A 792 -35.55 42.90 -26.72
C LEU A 792 -36.01 44.32 -26.42
N ALA A 793 -36.23 44.68 -25.13
CA ALA A 793 -36.39 46.09 -24.75
C ALA A 793 -35.12 46.79 -25.23
N ASP A 794 -35.30 47.82 -26.09
CA ASP A 794 -34.23 48.75 -26.42
C ASP A 794 -33.62 49.33 -25.13
N HIS A 795 -32.65 48.64 -24.61
CA HIS A 795 -31.76 49.26 -23.62
C HIS A 795 -30.72 50.04 -24.41
N ASP A 796 -30.81 51.36 -24.26
CA ASP A 796 -29.89 52.39 -24.71
C ASP A 796 -28.48 51.80 -24.92
N GLU A 797 -27.95 52.00 -26.12
CA GLU A 797 -26.53 51.95 -26.43
C GLU A 797 -25.78 52.81 -25.42
N VAL A 798 -25.29 52.21 -24.35
CA VAL A 798 -24.21 52.80 -23.59
C VAL A 798 -22.95 52.57 -24.40
N GLU A 799 -22.54 53.58 -25.16
CA GLU A 799 -21.25 53.68 -25.80
C GLU A 799 -20.15 53.31 -24.80
N PRO A 800 -19.22 52.46 -25.16
CA PRO A 800 -18.06 52.18 -24.33
C PRO A 800 -17.15 53.41 -24.33
N ALA A 801 -16.97 54.05 -23.16
CA ALA A 801 -15.94 55.03 -22.91
C ALA A 801 -14.58 54.40 -22.67
#